data_39004073d078908de99bbda284d415b3
#
_entry.id   39004073d078908de99bbda284d415b3
#
_cell.length_a   1.000
_cell.length_b   1.000
_cell.length_c   1.000
_cell.angle_alpha   90.00
_cell.angle_beta   90.00
_cell.angle_gamma   90.00
#
_symmetry.space_group_name_H-M   'P 1'
#
loop_
_entity.id
_entity.type
_entity.pdbx_description
1 polymer ?
#
loop_
_entity_poly.entity_id
_entity_poly.type
_entity_poly.pdbx_seq_one_letter_code
_entity_poly.pdbx_strand_id
1 'polypeptide(L)'
;MQPETNQFYEFGPFVLDTIQHVLLRDQQPVALTPKTFDALLVLVMNSGRMLTKEELMRAVWPDSFVEESNLTQQISTIRKTLGESPGEDIYVVTVAGRGYRFAAKVRAWSEVTEGRSTGPSGAIQLVATLPVPEEGAENPKPRGVSGEAVAGKWRKNIVLLCLLVLGVAMGAGIYARYRRPAAAKQISQPPRRLAVLPFRNLRQDAGNEFLGFSLADAVITKLGYVSALTVRPSSSVEKYRNQIIDIQKVAADLNVDTLLASTFIREGDDLRITSQLIDVKTDRLLWKGAIDLKYEKLLTVQDDVAQRIVKGLELNLSPAEAEQLKPSAPIGAVAYEYYLRGVDLYSRNDFRMAIMMLEKSAEIEPNYALTWAHLGRSYTADASFELGGREQYRKAQSAYEKALALQPAQIEARIYMANLFTDTGRVEQAIPLLREALKTNPNHAELHWELGYAYRFGGMLNESVSACERARALDPGVKLNSSALNGYLYLGEYDKFLQSLPQTNDVAFISFYRGFGEYYKNNDQQAATDFDHAFELDPSLLQAKIGKALSEAIGQRESRGLAILREAESRIEERRVGDPEATYKIAQAYARLGDNNSALRILQRSVENGFFSYPYFIEDPLLDPLRKEPRFLQIMRMAELRHQALKSRFF
;
A
#
# COMPACT_ATOMS: atom_id res chain seq x y z
N MET A 1 3.93 -17.89 39.04
CA MET A 1 3.27 -16.59 39.20
C MET A 1 4.02 -15.62 38.28
N GLN A 2 3.48 -15.34 37.11
CA GLN A 2 3.96 -14.21 36.29
C GLN A 2 3.46 -12.93 37.00
N PRO A 3 4.29 -11.88 37.13
CA PRO A 3 3.82 -10.62 37.70
C PRO A 3 2.76 -10.05 36.75
N GLU A 4 1.60 -9.67 37.32
CA GLU A 4 0.59 -8.90 36.59
C GLU A 4 1.27 -7.63 36.05
N THR A 5 1.37 -7.51 34.74
CA THR A 5 1.96 -6.35 34.10
C THR A 5 0.94 -5.23 34.19
N ASN A 6 1.20 -4.25 35.04
CA ASN A 6 0.39 -3.04 35.13
C ASN A 6 0.40 -2.35 33.75
N GLN A 7 -0.75 -1.83 33.35
CA GLN A 7 -0.93 -1.27 32.00
C GLN A 7 -0.43 0.17 31.87
N PHE A 8 -0.35 0.89 33.00
CA PHE A 8 0.03 2.30 33.03
C PHE A 8 1.05 2.59 34.14
N TYR A 9 2.03 3.43 33.84
CA TYR A 9 3.03 3.92 34.78
C TYR A 9 3.08 5.45 34.77
N GLU A 10 2.73 6.09 35.88
CA GLU A 10 2.71 7.54 36.04
C GLU A 10 3.96 8.01 36.81
N PHE A 11 4.66 9.04 36.31
CA PHE A 11 5.81 9.67 36.95
C PHE A 11 5.93 11.14 36.56
N GLY A 12 5.86 12.03 37.52
CA GLY A 12 5.79 13.48 37.25
C GLY A 12 4.60 13.85 36.36
N PRO A 13 4.79 14.60 35.29
CA PRO A 13 3.73 14.93 34.31
C PRO A 13 3.54 13.86 33.25
N PHE A 14 4.24 12.71 33.36
CA PHE A 14 4.25 11.67 32.33
C PHE A 14 3.44 10.45 32.73
N VAL A 15 2.76 9.86 31.76
CA VAL A 15 2.10 8.55 31.84
C VAL A 15 2.63 7.67 30.73
N LEU A 16 3.21 6.53 31.09
CA LEU A 16 3.67 5.52 30.15
C LEU A 16 2.57 4.47 30.01
N ASP A 17 1.94 4.41 28.84
CA ASP A 17 0.92 3.44 28.49
C ASP A 17 1.59 2.24 27.80
N THR A 18 1.57 1.08 28.47
CA THR A 18 2.23 -0.13 27.94
C THR A 18 1.39 -0.88 26.93
N ILE A 19 0.07 -0.63 26.89
CA ILE A 19 -0.81 -1.24 25.90
C ILE A 19 -0.66 -0.52 24.55
N GLN A 20 -0.69 0.82 24.62
CA GLN A 20 -0.57 1.65 23.43
C GLN A 20 0.88 1.97 23.05
N HIS A 21 1.85 1.58 23.87
CA HIS A 21 3.28 1.90 23.69
C HIS A 21 3.55 3.39 23.53
N VAL A 22 2.91 4.22 24.37
CA VAL A 22 2.94 5.68 24.28
C VAL A 22 3.39 6.30 25.60
N LEU A 23 4.24 7.31 25.51
CA LEU A 23 4.50 8.24 26.59
C LEU A 23 3.58 9.45 26.42
N LEU A 24 2.79 9.76 27.45
CA LEU A 24 1.97 10.96 27.50
C LEU A 24 2.60 11.97 28.47
N ARG A 25 2.59 13.24 28.12
CA ARG A 25 2.89 14.36 29.03
C ARG A 25 1.67 15.26 29.10
N ASP A 26 1.11 15.46 30.30
CA ASP A 26 -0.11 16.25 30.49
C ASP A 26 -1.24 15.82 29.52
N GLN A 27 -1.42 14.50 29.35
CA GLN A 27 -2.34 13.84 28.43
C GLN A 27 -2.05 14.07 26.92
N GLN A 28 -0.92 14.67 26.58
CA GLN A 28 -0.47 14.83 25.18
C GLN A 28 0.59 13.79 24.85
N PRO A 29 0.50 13.11 23.70
CA PRO A 29 1.47 12.11 23.31
C PRO A 29 2.83 12.74 23.03
N VAL A 30 3.89 12.13 23.58
CA VAL A 30 5.28 12.51 23.37
C VAL A 30 5.94 11.44 22.50
N ALA A 31 6.48 11.83 21.37
CA ALA A 31 7.09 10.93 20.41
C ALA A 31 8.35 10.27 20.96
N LEU A 32 8.37 8.94 21.03
CA LEU A 32 9.54 8.11 21.31
C LEU A 32 9.70 7.09 20.19
N THR A 33 10.94 6.73 19.89
CA THR A 33 11.16 5.55 19.04
C THR A 33 10.83 4.28 19.81
N PRO A 34 10.46 3.15 19.15
CA PRO A 34 10.15 1.90 19.85
C PRO A 34 11.25 1.48 20.83
N LYS A 35 12.51 1.56 20.42
CA LYS A 35 13.64 1.20 21.29
C LYS A 35 13.88 2.19 22.44
N THR A 36 13.58 3.47 22.23
CA THR A 36 13.60 4.47 23.31
C THR A 36 12.48 4.22 24.31
N PHE A 37 11.29 3.85 23.83
CA PHE A 37 10.17 3.47 24.67
C PHE A 37 10.48 2.21 25.48
N ASP A 38 10.99 1.15 24.84
CA ASP A 38 11.40 -0.10 25.48
C ASP A 38 12.43 0.18 26.59
N ALA A 39 13.44 1.00 26.31
CA ALA A 39 14.45 1.38 27.29
C ALA A 39 13.87 2.18 28.45
N LEU A 40 12.95 3.10 28.19
CA LEU A 40 12.23 3.86 29.22
C LEU A 40 11.33 2.94 30.05
N LEU A 41 10.59 2.04 29.42
CA LEU A 41 9.72 1.08 30.09
C LEU A 41 10.51 0.19 31.06
N VAL A 42 11.64 -0.37 30.60
CA VAL A 42 12.52 -1.20 31.45
C VAL A 42 13.03 -0.40 32.64
N LEU A 43 13.41 0.86 32.45
CA LEU A 43 13.86 1.75 33.53
C LEU A 43 12.73 2.06 34.52
N VAL A 44 11.53 2.38 34.03
CA VAL A 44 10.34 2.74 34.83
C VAL A 44 9.85 1.54 35.65
N MET A 45 9.76 0.35 35.02
CA MET A 45 9.37 -0.90 35.71
C MET A 45 10.36 -1.29 36.82
N ASN A 46 11.62 -0.87 36.72
CA ASN A 46 12.65 -1.08 37.73
C ASN A 46 13.01 0.21 38.49
N SER A 47 12.05 1.12 38.64
CA SER A 47 12.26 2.39 39.34
C SER A 47 12.90 2.21 40.72
N GLY A 48 13.91 3.04 41.02
CA GLY A 48 14.70 2.96 42.24
C GLY A 48 15.85 1.94 42.23
N ARG A 49 15.78 0.91 41.37
CA ARG A 49 16.86 -0.10 41.21
C ARG A 49 17.86 0.39 40.16
N MET A 50 19.13 0.17 40.43
CA MET A 50 20.18 0.33 39.43
C MET A 50 20.14 -0.86 38.46
N LEU A 51 20.10 -0.59 37.18
CA LEU A 51 20.25 -1.58 36.10
C LEU A 51 21.63 -1.44 35.48
N THR A 52 22.32 -2.54 35.31
CA THR A 52 23.60 -2.53 34.57
C THR A 52 23.38 -2.30 33.09
N LYS A 53 24.42 -1.86 32.38
CA LYS A 53 24.33 -1.68 30.92
C LYS A 53 23.98 -2.99 30.22
N GLU A 54 24.53 -4.12 30.66
CA GLU A 54 24.25 -5.44 30.11
C GLU A 54 22.78 -5.87 30.38
N GLU A 55 22.23 -5.60 31.58
CA GLU A 55 20.82 -5.87 31.89
C GLU A 55 19.91 -5.08 30.96
N LEU A 56 20.17 -3.78 30.77
CA LEU A 56 19.40 -2.92 29.87
C LEU A 56 19.52 -3.36 28.41
N MET A 57 20.74 -3.63 27.94
CA MET A 57 20.96 -4.10 26.56
C MET A 57 20.24 -5.41 26.31
N ARG A 58 20.31 -6.38 27.22
CA ARG A 58 19.61 -7.67 27.09
C ARG A 58 18.09 -7.51 27.12
N ALA A 59 17.57 -6.59 27.93
CA ALA A 59 16.12 -6.35 28.01
C ALA A 59 15.56 -5.62 26.77
N VAL A 60 16.32 -4.68 26.21
CA VAL A 60 15.88 -3.85 25.07
C VAL A 60 16.18 -4.50 23.72
N TRP A 61 17.26 -5.31 23.65
CA TRP A 61 17.68 -6.04 22.43
C TRP A 61 17.98 -7.50 22.73
N PRO A 62 16.96 -8.32 23.10
CA PRO A 62 17.18 -9.71 23.53
C PRO A 62 17.79 -10.59 22.43
N ASP A 63 17.51 -10.29 21.17
CA ASP A 63 17.88 -11.12 20.00
C ASP A 63 18.91 -10.46 19.08
N SER A 64 19.56 -9.36 19.52
CA SER A 64 20.49 -8.60 18.69
C SER A 64 21.75 -8.22 19.46
N PHE A 65 22.90 -8.42 18.85
CA PHE A 65 24.15 -7.89 19.37
C PHE A 65 24.29 -6.41 18.96
N VAL A 66 24.18 -5.50 19.93
CA VAL A 66 24.30 -4.05 19.70
C VAL A 66 25.46 -3.47 20.52
N GLU A 67 26.06 -2.41 20.02
CA GLU A 67 27.12 -1.70 20.74
C GLU A 67 26.54 -0.87 21.89
N GLU A 68 27.34 -0.68 22.94
CA GLU A 68 27.00 0.13 24.12
C GLU A 68 26.66 1.60 23.76
N SER A 69 27.19 2.10 22.67
CA SER A 69 26.90 3.40 22.10
C SER A 69 25.39 3.58 21.80
N ASN A 70 24.70 2.52 21.33
CA ASN A 70 23.27 2.55 21.07
C ASN A 70 22.45 2.76 22.35
N LEU A 71 22.80 2.07 23.45
CA LEU A 71 22.14 2.28 24.74
C LEU A 71 22.36 3.73 25.23
N THR A 72 23.58 4.24 25.11
CA THR A 72 23.90 5.61 25.50
C THR A 72 23.06 6.63 24.72
N GLN A 73 22.86 6.39 23.43
CA GLN A 73 22.01 7.22 22.57
C GLN A 73 20.54 7.18 23.02
N GLN A 74 19.99 5.98 23.35
CA GLN A 74 18.62 5.88 23.85
C GLN A 74 18.47 6.64 25.18
N ILE A 75 19.40 6.49 26.12
CA ILE A 75 19.38 7.22 27.39
C ILE A 75 19.42 8.74 27.18
N SER A 76 20.26 9.21 26.26
CA SER A 76 20.33 10.64 25.90
C SER A 76 18.99 11.13 25.33
N THR A 77 18.36 10.32 24.47
CA THR A 77 17.04 10.63 23.89
C THR A 77 15.96 10.66 24.99
N ILE A 78 15.95 9.69 25.91
CA ILE A 78 15.00 9.65 27.04
C ILE A 78 15.12 10.92 27.88
N ARG A 79 16.33 11.31 28.29
CA ARG A 79 16.56 12.53 29.07
C ARG A 79 16.03 13.76 28.35
N LYS A 80 16.39 13.93 27.08
CA LYS A 80 15.90 15.05 26.26
C LYS A 80 14.38 15.09 26.19
N THR A 81 13.74 13.93 26.00
CA THR A 81 12.28 13.80 25.89
C THR A 81 11.58 14.13 27.21
N LEU A 82 12.16 13.71 28.33
CA LEU A 82 11.64 14.02 29.66
C LEU A 82 11.96 15.46 30.12
N GLY A 83 12.70 16.23 29.32
CA GLY A 83 13.03 17.63 29.59
C GLY A 83 14.19 17.79 30.58
N GLU A 84 15.04 16.76 30.74
CA GLU A 84 16.26 16.86 31.55
C GLU A 84 17.40 17.56 30.79
N SER A 85 17.99 18.56 31.40
CA SER A 85 19.24 19.16 30.92
C SER A 85 20.47 18.29 31.33
N PRO A 86 21.55 18.36 30.60
CA PRO A 86 22.77 17.61 30.96
C PRO A 86 23.21 17.87 32.41
N GLY A 87 23.19 16.82 33.25
CA GLY A 87 23.60 16.87 34.65
C GLY A 87 22.49 17.08 35.67
N GLU A 88 21.22 17.15 35.27
CA GLU A 88 20.09 17.35 36.22
C GLU A 88 19.61 16.07 36.90
N ASP A 89 19.87 14.88 36.37
CA ASP A 89 19.54 13.56 36.95
C ASP A 89 18.15 13.44 37.64
N ILE A 90 17.11 14.07 37.08
CA ILE A 90 15.77 14.15 37.64
C ILE A 90 15.04 12.80 37.48
N TYR A 91 15.09 12.24 36.28
CA TYR A 91 14.43 10.98 35.92
C TYR A 91 15.43 9.84 35.78
N VAL A 92 16.52 10.04 35.03
CA VAL A 92 17.51 9.00 34.75
C VAL A 92 18.89 9.38 35.29
N VAL A 93 19.31 8.71 36.36
CA VAL A 93 20.62 8.89 37.00
C VAL A 93 21.63 7.97 36.34
N THR A 94 22.80 8.51 35.96
CA THR A 94 23.95 7.69 35.52
C THR A 94 24.76 7.26 36.75
N VAL A 95 24.93 5.94 36.92
CA VAL A 95 25.87 5.39 37.91
C VAL A 95 27.17 5.09 37.19
N ALA A 96 28.17 5.95 37.39
CA ALA A 96 29.42 5.92 36.66
C ALA A 96 30.08 4.52 36.63
N GLY A 97 30.38 4.03 35.42
CA GLY A 97 30.98 2.72 35.18
C GLY A 97 30.10 1.51 35.44
N ARG A 98 28.82 1.67 35.85
CA ARG A 98 27.95 0.56 36.22
C ARG A 98 26.64 0.48 35.41
N GLY A 99 25.96 1.60 35.19
CA GLY A 99 24.67 1.57 34.48
C GLY A 99 23.81 2.79 34.76
N TYR A 100 22.46 2.57 34.78
CA TYR A 100 21.47 3.63 34.92
C TYR A 100 20.44 3.27 35.95
N ARG A 101 19.81 4.29 36.58
CA ARG A 101 18.71 4.12 37.54
C ARG A 101 17.63 5.14 37.28
N PHE A 102 16.37 4.71 37.26
CA PHE A 102 15.24 5.61 37.22
C PHE A 102 14.96 6.15 38.64
N ALA A 103 15.04 7.46 38.82
CA ALA A 103 15.02 8.10 40.14
C ALA A 103 13.64 8.64 40.55
N ALA A 104 12.77 8.94 39.57
CA ALA A 104 11.43 9.46 39.85
C ALA A 104 10.53 8.40 40.53
N LYS A 105 9.60 8.86 41.37
CA LYS A 105 8.57 7.98 41.92
C LYS A 105 7.61 7.57 40.82
N VAL A 106 7.38 6.26 40.69
CA VAL A 106 6.47 5.67 39.71
C VAL A 106 5.23 5.12 40.44
N ARG A 107 4.05 5.46 39.93
CA ARG A 107 2.77 4.86 40.30
C ARG A 107 2.27 4.00 39.18
N ALA A 108 2.11 2.70 39.43
CA ALA A 108 1.57 1.76 38.44
C ALA A 108 0.09 1.48 38.72
N TRP A 109 -0.73 1.40 37.68
CA TRP A 109 -2.17 1.06 37.79
C TRP A 109 -2.65 0.34 36.53
N SER A 110 -3.78 -0.39 36.66
CA SER A 110 -4.46 -1.06 35.55
C SER A 110 -5.92 -0.64 35.53
N GLU A 111 -6.50 -0.40 34.37
CA GLU A 111 -7.95 -0.23 34.23
C GLU A 111 -8.64 -1.57 34.47
N VAL A 112 -9.31 -1.70 35.61
CA VAL A 112 -10.28 -2.77 35.85
C VAL A 112 -11.58 -2.32 35.21
N THR A 113 -11.97 -2.97 34.12
CA THR A 113 -13.27 -2.75 33.46
C THR A 113 -14.37 -3.29 34.39
N GLU A 114 -14.87 -2.48 35.33
CA GLU A 114 -16.11 -2.77 36.00
C GLU A 114 -17.28 -2.60 35.03
N GLY A 115 -17.91 -3.74 34.72
CA GLY A 115 -19.13 -3.80 33.95
C GLY A 115 -20.27 -3.04 34.64
N ARG A 116 -20.71 -1.95 34.05
CA ARG A 116 -22.02 -1.35 34.37
C ARG A 116 -23.04 -1.84 33.36
N SER A 117 -23.79 -2.84 33.79
CA SER A 117 -25.11 -3.17 33.26
C SER A 117 -26.13 -2.17 33.82
N THR A 118 -26.74 -1.36 33.00
CA THR A 118 -28.13 -0.89 33.18
C THR A 118 -28.68 -0.54 31.79
N GLY A 119 -29.62 -1.36 31.28
CA GLY A 119 -30.56 -0.95 30.26
C GLY A 119 -31.63 0.01 30.85
N PRO A 120 -32.45 0.63 30.03
CA PRO A 120 -33.55 -0.11 29.43
C PRO A 120 -33.86 0.25 27.94
N SER A 121 -34.35 -0.76 27.28
CA SER A 121 -35.38 -0.81 26.24
C SER A 121 -35.99 0.51 25.78
N GLY A 122 -35.92 0.71 24.44
CA GLY A 122 -36.68 1.71 23.74
C GLY A 122 -36.68 1.39 22.24
N ALA A 123 -37.47 0.37 21.86
CA ALA A 123 -37.76 0.06 20.47
C ALA A 123 -38.60 1.18 19.86
N ILE A 124 -38.11 1.81 18.81
CA ILE A 124 -38.95 2.58 17.91
C ILE A 124 -38.89 1.89 16.54
N GLN A 125 -39.93 1.13 16.25
CA GLN A 125 -40.31 0.70 14.92
C GLN A 125 -40.78 1.92 14.14
N LEU A 126 -40.08 2.26 13.06
CA LEU A 126 -40.62 3.11 12.02
C LEU A 126 -40.87 2.23 10.78
N VAL A 127 -42.12 1.85 10.66
CA VAL A 127 -42.71 1.30 9.42
C VAL A 127 -42.98 2.49 8.51
N ALA A 128 -42.26 2.58 7.41
CA ALA A 128 -42.62 3.47 6.30
C ALA A 128 -43.15 2.61 5.16
N THR A 129 -44.44 2.56 5.03
CA THR A 129 -45.18 2.06 3.89
C THR A 129 -45.10 3.08 2.73
N LEU A 130 -44.55 2.65 1.63
CA LEU A 130 -44.71 3.36 0.34
C LEU A 130 -46.01 2.93 -0.34
N PRO A 131 -46.76 3.85 -0.91
CA PRO A 131 -47.96 3.50 -1.67
C PRO A 131 -47.57 3.10 -3.11
N VAL A 132 -48.14 2.01 -3.52
CA VAL A 132 -48.21 1.53 -4.93
C VAL A 132 -49.30 2.31 -5.62
N PRO A 133 -49.13 2.83 -6.84
CA PRO A 133 -50.20 3.30 -7.65
C PRO A 133 -50.80 2.13 -8.45
N GLU A 134 -52.11 1.96 -8.28
CA GLU A 134 -52.94 1.05 -9.06
C GLU A 134 -53.06 1.47 -10.54
N GLU A 135 -53.05 0.47 -11.39
CA GLU A 135 -53.48 0.53 -12.79
C GLU A 135 -54.98 0.80 -12.88
N GLY A 136 -55.35 1.71 -13.75
CA GLY A 136 -56.74 1.95 -14.14
C GLY A 136 -56.83 2.24 -15.63
N ALA A 137 -57.04 1.21 -16.38
CA ALA A 137 -57.88 1.01 -17.60
C ALA A 137 -58.42 2.26 -18.32
N GLU A 138 -58.30 2.32 -19.61
CA GLU A 138 -59.32 1.99 -20.61
C GLU A 138 -58.95 2.57 -21.98
N ASN A 139 -58.93 1.68 -22.96
CA ASN A 139 -58.84 1.98 -24.38
C ASN A 139 -60.21 2.30 -24.93
N PRO A 140 -60.47 3.31 -25.76
CA PRO A 140 -61.57 3.34 -26.65
C PRO A 140 -61.15 2.99 -28.07
N LYS A 141 -61.85 2.00 -28.63
CA LYS A 141 -61.83 1.62 -30.05
C LYS A 141 -62.27 2.76 -30.96
N PRO A 142 -61.67 2.93 -32.15
CA PRO A 142 -62.18 3.85 -33.15
C PRO A 142 -63.32 3.20 -33.99
N ARG A 143 -64.35 3.97 -34.16
CA ARG A 143 -65.46 3.69 -35.14
C ARG A 143 -64.95 3.91 -36.56
N GLY A 144 -65.24 2.97 -37.40
CA GLY A 144 -65.00 3.04 -38.81
C GLY A 144 -65.93 4.04 -39.52
N VAL A 145 -65.34 4.71 -40.49
CA VAL A 145 -66.13 5.39 -41.58
C VAL A 145 -65.54 4.91 -42.90
N SER A 146 -66.39 4.25 -43.62
CA SER A 146 -66.20 3.84 -45.00
C SER A 146 -66.27 5.05 -45.95
N GLY A 147 -65.30 5.13 -46.85
CA GLY A 147 -65.31 6.15 -47.93
C GLY A 147 -64.49 5.66 -49.13
N GLU A 148 -65.15 5.44 -50.20
CA GLU A 148 -64.67 4.79 -51.42
C GLU A 148 -63.55 5.52 -52.17
N ALA A 149 -62.86 4.71 -52.90
CA ALA A 149 -61.89 4.86 -53.95
C ALA A 149 -61.84 6.18 -54.77
N VAL A 150 -60.62 6.79 -54.81
CA VAL A 150 -60.09 7.37 -56.05
C VAL A 150 -58.67 6.87 -56.21
N ALA A 151 -58.56 5.85 -56.99
CA ALA A 151 -57.30 5.22 -57.34
C ALA A 151 -56.65 5.88 -58.55
N GLY A 152 -55.35 6.08 -58.56
CA GLY A 152 -54.69 5.74 -59.78
C GLY A 152 -53.55 6.62 -60.30
N LYS A 153 -53.26 7.81 -59.81
CA LYS A 153 -52.10 8.57 -60.35
C LYS A 153 -51.11 9.14 -59.33
N TRP A 154 -51.49 9.20 -58.08
CA TRP A 154 -50.57 9.76 -57.05
C TRP A 154 -49.59 8.74 -56.41
N ARG A 155 -49.92 7.44 -56.52
CA ARG A 155 -49.05 6.39 -55.94
C ARG A 155 -47.64 6.29 -56.57
N LYS A 156 -47.53 6.52 -57.90
CA LYS A 156 -46.23 6.46 -58.61
C LYS A 156 -45.33 7.64 -58.23
N ASN A 157 -45.87 8.83 -58.04
CA ASN A 157 -45.11 10.01 -57.68
C ASN A 157 -44.69 10.00 -56.20
N ILE A 158 -45.52 9.43 -55.29
CA ILE A 158 -45.16 9.26 -53.87
C ILE A 158 -44.06 8.21 -53.72
N VAL A 159 -44.12 7.08 -54.43
CA VAL A 159 -43.06 6.06 -54.41
C VAL A 159 -41.74 6.60 -54.96
N LEU A 160 -41.79 7.40 -56.05
CA LEU A 160 -40.59 8.04 -56.60
C LEU A 160 -40.00 9.08 -55.62
N LEU A 161 -40.83 9.86 -54.95
CA LEU A 161 -40.42 10.82 -53.92
C LEU A 161 -39.83 10.13 -52.70
N CYS A 162 -40.43 9.04 -52.24
CA CYS A 162 -39.91 8.23 -51.13
C CYS A 162 -38.55 7.58 -51.49
N LEU A 163 -38.38 7.07 -52.70
CA LEU A 163 -37.11 6.52 -53.18
C LEU A 163 -36.04 7.61 -53.31
N LEU A 164 -36.42 8.81 -53.75
CA LEU A 164 -35.52 9.94 -53.83
C LEU A 164 -35.07 10.45 -52.44
N VAL A 165 -36.00 10.52 -51.48
CA VAL A 165 -35.72 10.88 -50.10
C VAL A 165 -34.86 9.81 -49.43
N LEU A 166 -35.14 8.52 -49.69
CA LEU A 166 -34.32 7.41 -49.19
C LEU A 166 -32.92 7.43 -49.80
N GLY A 167 -32.79 7.73 -51.10
CA GLY A 167 -31.52 7.90 -51.78
C GLY A 167 -30.70 9.08 -51.22
N VAL A 168 -31.34 10.21 -50.98
CA VAL A 168 -30.71 11.38 -50.38
C VAL A 168 -30.34 11.12 -48.92
N ALA A 169 -31.19 10.44 -48.15
CA ALA A 169 -30.87 10.06 -46.75
C ALA A 169 -29.74 9.04 -46.68
N MET A 170 -29.71 8.06 -47.60
CA MET A 170 -28.65 7.08 -47.70
C MET A 170 -27.33 7.73 -48.18
N GLY A 171 -27.39 8.62 -49.19
CA GLY A 171 -26.25 9.43 -49.63
C GLY A 171 -25.72 10.35 -48.57
N ALA A 172 -26.59 11.02 -47.80
CA ALA A 172 -26.23 11.83 -46.66
C ALA A 172 -25.63 11.00 -45.50
N GLY A 173 -26.15 9.80 -45.26
CA GLY A 173 -25.62 8.84 -44.29
C GLY A 173 -24.22 8.33 -44.67
N ILE A 174 -24.04 7.97 -45.95
CA ILE A 174 -22.74 7.57 -46.50
C ILE A 174 -21.77 8.74 -46.50
N TYR A 175 -22.21 9.93 -46.89
CA TYR A 175 -21.41 11.15 -46.86
C TYR A 175 -21.03 11.57 -45.44
N ALA A 176 -21.93 11.45 -44.48
CA ALA A 176 -21.64 11.68 -43.06
C ALA A 176 -20.68 10.62 -42.46
N ARG A 177 -20.75 9.38 -42.96
CA ARG A 177 -19.83 8.30 -42.58
C ARG A 177 -18.45 8.49 -43.20
N TYR A 178 -18.36 9.00 -44.43
CA TYR A 178 -17.09 9.37 -45.09
C TYR A 178 -16.51 10.69 -44.58
N ARG A 179 -17.33 11.62 -44.11
CA ARG A 179 -16.90 12.89 -43.49
C ARG A 179 -16.81 12.86 -41.97
N ARG A 180 -17.05 11.70 -41.32
CA ARG A 180 -16.51 11.59 -39.98
C ARG A 180 -15.01 11.73 -40.18
N PRO A 181 -14.38 12.86 -39.71
CA PRO A 181 -12.94 12.88 -39.67
C PRO A 181 -12.58 11.59 -38.94
N ALA A 182 -11.79 10.72 -39.57
CA ALA A 182 -11.11 9.68 -38.85
C ALA A 182 -10.60 10.43 -37.62
N ALA A 183 -11.12 10.11 -36.45
CA ALA A 183 -10.61 10.68 -35.21
C ALA A 183 -9.12 10.51 -35.40
N ALA A 184 -8.42 11.60 -35.70
CA ALA A 184 -7.00 11.58 -35.89
C ALA A 184 -6.56 10.81 -34.66
N LYS A 185 -5.97 9.63 -34.85
CA LYS A 185 -5.24 8.97 -33.79
C LYS A 185 -4.29 10.07 -33.37
N GLN A 186 -4.68 10.82 -32.34
CA GLN A 186 -3.75 11.65 -31.63
C GLN A 186 -2.64 10.67 -31.32
N ILE A 187 -1.54 10.81 -32.04
CA ILE A 187 -0.30 10.16 -31.66
C ILE A 187 -0.10 10.76 -30.27
N SER A 188 -0.65 10.08 -29.26
CA SER A 188 -0.50 10.49 -27.89
C SER A 188 0.99 10.47 -27.65
N GLN A 189 1.57 11.64 -27.53
CA GLN A 189 2.97 11.73 -27.12
C GLN A 189 3.09 10.86 -25.86
N PRO A 190 4.17 10.08 -25.73
CA PRO A 190 4.35 9.27 -24.54
C PRO A 190 4.24 10.19 -23.32
N PRO A 191 3.62 9.72 -22.23
CA PRO A 191 3.43 10.54 -21.04
C PRO A 191 4.78 11.04 -20.56
N ARG A 192 4.85 12.31 -20.13
CA ARG A 192 6.07 12.89 -19.58
C ARG A 192 6.38 12.25 -18.23
N ARG A 193 7.62 11.82 -18.05
CA ARG A 193 8.08 11.19 -16.82
C ARG A 193 8.58 12.27 -15.86
N LEU A 194 7.95 12.36 -14.69
CA LEU A 194 8.18 13.40 -13.69
C LEU A 194 8.59 12.77 -12.36
N ALA A 195 9.62 13.33 -11.71
CA ALA A 195 9.88 13.11 -10.29
C ALA A 195 9.69 14.40 -9.51
N VAL A 196 8.97 14.29 -8.39
CA VAL A 196 8.86 15.34 -7.36
C VAL A 196 9.72 14.92 -6.20
N LEU A 197 10.83 15.60 -5.98
CA LEU A 197 11.76 15.24 -4.90
C LEU A 197 11.26 15.74 -3.55
N PRO A 198 11.63 15.07 -2.44
CA PRO A 198 11.37 15.58 -1.11
C PRO A 198 11.85 17.03 -0.97
N PHE A 199 11.01 17.89 -0.40
CA PHE A 199 11.35 19.30 -0.21
C PHE A 199 12.43 19.42 0.84
N ARG A 200 13.55 20.06 0.51
CA ARG A 200 14.67 20.19 1.43
C ARG A 200 14.43 21.34 2.42
N ASN A 201 14.48 21.01 3.69
CA ASN A 201 14.48 22.02 4.75
C ASN A 201 15.83 22.78 4.74
N LEU A 202 15.78 24.10 4.58
CA LEU A 202 16.98 24.95 4.63
C LEU A 202 17.41 25.31 6.06
N ARG A 203 16.51 25.11 7.05
CA ARG A 203 16.83 25.16 8.47
C ARG A 203 16.90 23.73 8.99
N GLN A 204 17.96 23.39 9.72
CA GLN A 204 18.07 22.10 10.40
C GLN A 204 17.22 22.12 11.68
N ASP A 205 15.90 22.10 11.49
CA ASP A 205 14.91 22.07 12.56
C ASP A 205 14.19 20.71 12.53
N ALA A 206 14.48 19.89 13.51
CA ALA A 206 13.92 18.53 13.64
C ALA A 206 12.38 18.54 13.71
N GLY A 207 11.77 19.60 14.22
CA GLY A 207 10.30 19.73 14.31
C GLY A 207 9.58 19.80 12.97
N ASN A 208 10.29 20.20 11.90
CA ASN A 208 9.72 20.41 10.57
C ASN A 208 10.25 19.43 9.50
N GLU A 209 11.06 18.43 9.87
CA GLU A 209 11.64 17.46 8.92
C GLU A 209 10.57 16.66 8.14
N PHE A 210 9.44 16.34 8.79
CA PHE A 210 8.34 15.60 8.19
C PHE A 210 7.75 16.32 6.97
N LEU A 211 7.79 17.66 6.92
CA LEU A 211 7.21 18.44 5.82
C LEU A 211 7.87 18.13 4.47
N GLY A 212 9.17 17.85 4.48
CA GLY A 212 9.92 17.65 3.24
C GLY A 212 9.37 16.51 2.39
N PHE A 213 9.18 15.35 2.99
CA PHE A 213 8.66 14.18 2.30
C PHE A 213 7.15 14.27 2.09
N SER A 214 6.40 14.60 3.12
CA SER A 214 4.94 14.55 3.05
C SER A 214 4.34 15.61 2.14
N LEU A 215 4.97 16.78 1.96
CA LEU A 215 4.55 17.75 0.94
C LEU A 215 4.83 17.25 -0.48
N ALA A 216 5.96 16.57 -0.70
CA ALA A 216 6.24 15.96 -2.00
C ALA A 216 5.23 14.84 -2.30
N ASP A 217 4.93 13.98 -1.33
CA ASP A 217 3.91 12.93 -1.43
C ASP A 217 2.52 13.51 -1.78
N ALA A 218 2.11 14.59 -1.11
CA ALA A 218 0.85 15.26 -1.40
C ALA A 218 0.78 15.81 -2.83
N VAL A 219 1.89 16.37 -3.36
CA VAL A 219 1.97 16.82 -4.76
C VAL A 219 1.94 15.62 -5.72
N ILE A 220 2.65 14.54 -5.43
CA ILE A 220 2.67 13.30 -6.22
C ILE A 220 1.24 12.74 -6.32
N THR A 221 0.56 12.60 -5.18
CA THR A 221 -0.84 12.15 -5.09
C THR A 221 -1.76 13.00 -5.96
N LYS A 222 -1.66 14.32 -5.86
CA LYS A 222 -2.47 15.26 -6.66
C LYS A 222 -2.22 15.10 -8.16
N LEU A 223 -0.98 14.91 -8.58
CA LEU A 223 -0.60 14.71 -9.98
C LEU A 223 -0.94 13.31 -10.50
N GLY A 224 -1.21 12.33 -9.64
CA GLY A 224 -1.61 10.98 -10.00
C GLY A 224 -2.86 10.89 -10.86
N TYR A 225 -3.67 11.94 -10.91
CA TYR A 225 -4.86 12.04 -11.76
C TYR A 225 -4.57 12.54 -13.20
N VAL A 226 -3.35 13.00 -13.49
CA VAL A 226 -3.00 13.58 -14.80
C VAL A 226 -2.43 12.51 -15.71
N SER A 227 -3.22 12.04 -16.67
CA SER A 227 -2.87 10.93 -17.58
C SER A 227 -1.71 11.24 -18.53
N ALA A 228 -1.44 12.53 -18.80
CA ALA A 228 -0.28 12.98 -19.59
C ALA A 228 1.04 12.88 -18.82
N LEU A 229 1.01 12.53 -17.53
CA LEU A 229 2.18 12.34 -16.67
C LEU A 229 2.33 10.89 -16.25
N THR A 230 3.58 10.46 -16.14
CA THR A 230 3.98 9.31 -15.32
C THR A 230 4.81 9.84 -14.18
N VAL A 231 4.18 9.98 -13.01
CA VAL A 231 4.82 10.53 -11.80
C VAL A 231 5.49 9.40 -11.03
N ARG A 232 6.74 9.59 -10.61
CA ARG A 232 7.42 8.63 -9.75
C ARG A 232 6.77 8.59 -8.37
N PRO A 233 6.50 7.40 -7.81
CA PRO A 233 5.90 7.28 -6.49
C PRO A 233 6.83 7.80 -5.39
N SER A 234 6.27 8.19 -4.28
CA SER A 234 7.00 8.76 -3.13
C SER A 234 8.09 7.82 -2.61
N SER A 235 7.86 6.50 -2.65
CA SER A 235 8.83 5.49 -2.24
C SER A 235 10.10 5.49 -3.09
N SER A 236 10.01 5.84 -4.38
CA SER A 236 11.17 5.92 -5.27
C SER A 236 12.04 7.15 -5.02
N VAL A 237 11.45 8.22 -4.49
CA VAL A 237 12.14 9.50 -4.24
C VAL A 237 12.58 9.68 -2.78
N GLU A 238 12.11 8.82 -1.88
CA GLU A 238 12.41 8.91 -0.45
C GLU A 238 13.89 8.94 -0.12
N LYS A 239 14.69 8.14 -0.83
CA LYS A 239 16.15 8.09 -0.65
C LYS A 239 16.88 9.43 -0.85
N TYR A 240 16.21 10.42 -1.46
CA TYR A 240 16.77 11.77 -1.66
C TYR A 240 16.42 12.76 -0.55
N ARG A 241 15.84 12.32 0.57
CA ARG A 241 15.56 13.20 1.72
C ARG A 241 16.80 13.93 2.17
N ASN A 242 16.69 15.24 2.34
CA ASN A 242 17.73 16.13 2.86
C ASN A 242 19.10 16.04 2.17
N GLN A 243 19.15 15.48 0.94
CA GLN A 243 20.38 15.36 0.18
C GLN A 243 20.63 16.60 -0.70
N ILE A 244 21.91 16.90 -0.91
CA ILE A 244 22.34 17.76 -2.01
C ILE A 244 22.40 16.89 -3.25
N ILE A 245 21.57 17.19 -4.23
CA ILE A 245 21.35 16.34 -5.39
C ILE A 245 22.13 16.84 -6.61
N ASP A 246 22.65 15.88 -7.38
CA ASP A 246 23.00 16.05 -8.79
C ASP A 246 21.77 15.72 -9.65
N ILE A 247 21.22 16.72 -10.32
CA ILE A 247 19.99 16.60 -11.10
C ILE A 247 20.10 15.53 -12.19
N GLN A 248 21.22 15.49 -12.92
CA GLN A 248 21.42 14.54 -14.01
C GLN A 248 21.50 13.10 -13.49
N LYS A 249 22.22 12.89 -12.39
CA LYS A 249 22.33 11.59 -11.74
C LYS A 249 20.99 11.11 -11.18
N VAL A 250 20.26 11.96 -10.51
CA VAL A 250 18.93 11.64 -9.95
C VAL A 250 17.93 11.34 -11.07
N ALA A 251 17.94 12.12 -12.13
CA ALA A 251 17.04 11.90 -13.25
C ALA A 251 17.34 10.61 -14.02
N ALA A 252 18.62 10.25 -14.16
CA ALA A 252 19.03 8.97 -14.75
C ALA A 252 18.59 7.79 -13.86
N ASP A 253 18.80 7.88 -12.55
CA ASP A 253 18.43 6.86 -11.57
C ASP A 253 16.91 6.64 -11.52
N LEU A 254 16.13 7.72 -11.55
CA LEU A 254 14.66 7.67 -11.57
C LEU A 254 14.08 7.49 -12.97
N ASN A 255 14.90 7.51 -14.02
CA ASN A 255 14.46 7.46 -15.43
C ASN A 255 13.34 8.48 -15.72
N VAL A 256 13.61 9.77 -15.48
CA VAL A 256 12.64 10.86 -15.68
C VAL A 256 13.16 11.90 -16.68
N ASP A 257 12.20 12.55 -17.39
CA ASP A 257 12.49 13.63 -18.32
C ASP A 257 12.41 15.00 -17.64
N THR A 258 11.68 15.07 -16.51
CA THR A 258 11.41 16.31 -15.79
C THR A 258 11.57 16.07 -14.29
N LEU A 259 12.10 17.05 -13.59
CA LEU A 259 12.34 16.98 -12.15
C LEU A 259 11.85 18.25 -11.46
N LEU A 260 11.08 18.09 -10.39
CA LEU A 260 10.75 19.17 -9.45
C LEU A 260 11.69 19.07 -8.25
N ALA A 261 12.50 20.11 -8.05
CA ALA A 261 13.31 20.30 -6.86
C ALA A 261 12.77 21.47 -6.05
N SER A 262 12.48 21.26 -4.77
CA SER A 262 11.91 22.27 -3.88
C SER A 262 12.68 22.38 -2.58
N THR A 263 12.70 23.59 -2.03
CA THR A 263 13.23 23.89 -0.70
C THR A 263 12.19 24.64 0.11
N PHE A 264 12.26 24.54 1.43
CA PHE A 264 11.39 25.34 2.29
C PHE A 264 12.13 25.92 3.50
N ILE A 265 11.60 27.04 4.02
CA ILE A 265 11.98 27.64 5.29
C ILE A 265 10.70 27.95 6.04
N ARG A 266 10.63 27.53 7.31
CA ARG A 266 9.57 27.92 8.23
C ARG A 266 10.13 28.84 9.32
N GLU A 267 9.45 29.96 9.57
CA GLU A 267 9.77 30.93 10.62
C GLU A 267 8.49 31.25 11.41
N GLY A 268 8.31 30.55 12.54
CA GLY A 268 7.05 30.61 13.27
C GLY A 268 5.88 30.13 12.40
N ASP A 269 4.94 31.04 12.11
CA ASP A 269 3.78 30.76 11.26
C ASP A 269 4.02 31.06 9.77
N ASP A 270 5.15 31.64 9.41
CA ASP A 270 5.48 31.93 8.02
C ASP A 270 6.21 30.75 7.38
N LEU A 271 5.73 30.31 6.22
CA LEU A 271 6.34 29.27 5.40
C LEU A 271 6.63 29.81 4.01
N ARG A 272 7.89 29.72 3.61
CA ARG A 272 8.32 30.00 2.23
C ARG A 272 8.78 28.71 1.57
N ILE A 273 8.19 28.41 0.41
CA ILE A 273 8.58 27.27 -0.44
C ILE A 273 9.12 27.82 -1.74
N THR A 274 10.30 27.37 -2.14
CA THR A 274 10.90 27.71 -3.44
C THR A 274 11.03 26.44 -4.27
N SER A 275 10.44 26.42 -5.46
CA SER A 275 10.41 25.26 -6.35
C SER A 275 10.98 25.59 -7.73
N GLN A 276 11.63 24.62 -8.35
CA GLN A 276 12.18 24.67 -9.69
C GLN A 276 11.77 23.42 -10.46
N LEU A 277 11.14 23.59 -11.63
CA LEU A 277 10.79 22.54 -12.56
C LEU A 277 11.78 22.55 -13.72
N ILE A 278 12.49 21.45 -13.93
CA ILE A 278 13.64 21.37 -14.81
C ILE A 278 13.39 20.29 -15.86
N ASP A 279 13.55 20.64 -17.13
CA ASP A 279 13.68 19.67 -18.22
C ASP A 279 15.11 19.13 -18.19
N VAL A 280 15.24 17.84 -17.90
CA VAL A 280 16.55 17.22 -17.66
C VAL A 280 17.37 17.07 -18.94
N LYS A 281 16.71 16.80 -20.08
CA LYS A 281 17.40 16.59 -21.37
C LYS A 281 18.06 17.86 -21.90
N THR A 282 17.40 18.99 -21.69
CA THR A 282 17.86 20.27 -22.21
C THR A 282 18.53 21.13 -21.15
N ASP A 283 18.56 20.66 -19.90
CA ASP A 283 18.98 21.42 -18.71
C ASP A 283 18.28 22.78 -18.58
N ARG A 284 17.04 22.83 -19.09
CA ARG A 284 16.25 24.06 -19.16
C ARG A 284 15.34 24.17 -17.96
N LEU A 285 15.39 25.32 -17.32
CA LEU A 285 14.43 25.69 -16.30
C LEU A 285 13.07 26.01 -16.97
N LEU A 286 12.09 25.12 -16.78
CA LEU A 286 10.73 25.29 -17.29
C LEU A 286 9.94 26.29 -16.46
N TRP A 287 10.14 26.25 -15.14
CA TRP A 287 9.49 27.14 -14.21
C TRP A 287 10.32 27.24 -12.92
N LYS A 288 10.32 28.43 -12.33
CA LYS A 288 10.84 28.73 -10.99
C LYS A 288 9.88 29.67 -10.28
N GLY A 289 9.61 29.43 -9.01
CA GLY A 289 8.76 30.31 -8.23
C GLY A 289 8.90 30.07 -6.74
N ALA A 290 8.47 31.08 -5.99
CA ALA A 290 8.29 31.00 -4.55
C ALA A 290 6.80 31.06 -4.20
N ILE A 291 6.43 30.43 -3.10
CA ILE A 291 5.13 30.47 -2.47
C ILE A 291 5.37 30.91 -1.03
N ASP A 292 4.83 32.05 -0.67
CA ASP A 292 4.83 32.57 0.70
C ASP A 292 3.43 32.43 1.28
N LEU A 293 3.30 31.75 2.41
CA LEU A 293 2.00 31.49 3.04
C LEU A 293 2.13 31.37 4.56
N LYS A 294 1.00 31.53 5.24
CA LYS A 294 0.90 31.18 6.66
C LYS A 294 0.75 29.67 6.81
N TYR A 295 1.33 29.10 7.84
CA TYR A 295 1.31 27.65 8.13
C TYR A 295 -0.10 27.07 8.16
N GLU A 296 -1.10 27.84 8.60
CA GLU A 296 -2.52 27.46 8.56
C GLU A 296 -3.05 27.15 7.15
N LYS A 297 -2.37 27.61 6.10
CA LYS A 297 -2.69 27.38 4.69
C LYS A 297 -1.84 26.29 4.04
N LEU A 298 -1.19 25.44 4.83
CA LEU A 298 -0.25 24.42 4.35
C LEU A 298 -0.85 23.49 3.28
N LEU A 299 -2.15 23.16 3.37
CA LEU A 299 -2.86 22.36 2.37
C LEU A 299 -2.77 22.97 0.96
N THR A 300 -2.78 24.30 0.84
CA THR A 300 -2.77 24.95 -0.49
C THR A 300 -1.48 24.74 -1.27
N VAL A 301 -0.40 24.31 -0.60
CA VAL A 301 0.90 24.05 -1.23
C VAL A 301 0.79 22.98 -2.32
N GLN A 302 0.16 21.85 -2.02
CA GLN A 302 0.02 20.76 -2.99
C GLN A 302 -0.76 21.19 -4.23
N ASP A 303 -1.84 21.95 -4.03
CA ASP A 303 -2.69 22.43 -5.12
C ASP A 303 -1.95 23.45 -6.01
N ASP A 304 -1.28 24.41 -5.38
CA ASP A 304 -0.49 25.44 -6.07
C ASP A 304 0.67 24.83 -6.87
N VAL A 305 1.44 23.95 -6.26
CA VAL A 305 2.58 23.29 -6.91
C VAL A 305 2.10 22.42 -8.07
N ALA A 306 1.06 21.61 -7.88
CA ALA A 306 0.52 20.76 -8.94
C ALA A 306 0.01 21.57 -10.14
N GLN A 307 -0.73 22.67 -9.90
CA GLN A 307 -1.20 23.55 -10.96
C GLN A 307 -0.05 24.21 -11.73
N ARG A 308 1.01 24.64 -11.03
CA ARG A 308 2.19 25.25 -11.65
C ARG A 308 2.98 24.25 -12.49
N ILE A 309 3.05 22.97 -12.07
CA ILE A 309 3.66 21.89 -12.87
C ILE A 309 2.87 21.69 -14.17
N VAL A 310 1.54 21.55 -14.08
CA VAL A 310 0.67 21.37 -15.25
C VAL A 310 0.83 22.53 -16.22
N LYS A 311 0.84 23.76 -15.73
CA LYS A 311 1.06 24.97 -16.53
C LYS A 311 2.48 25.04 -17.12
N GLY A 312 3.50 24.74 -16.33
CA GLY A 312 4.91 24.78 -16.76
C GLY A 312 5.24 23.73 -17.81
N LEU A 313 4.49 22.62 -17.82
CA LEU A 313 4.60 21.56 -18.84
C LEU A 313 3.63 21.73 -20.02
N GLU A 314 2.81 22.80 -20.00
CA GLU A 314 1.81 23.12 -21.03
C GLU A 314 0.85 21.93 -21.31
N LEU A 315 0.41 21.24 -20.22
CA LEU A 315 -0.46 20.07 -20.35
C LEU A 315 -1.90 20.46 -20.58
N ASN A 316 -2.56 19.79 -21.50
CA ASN A 316 -3.99 19.90 -21.73
C ASN A 316 -4.73 18.87 -20.88
N LEU A 317 -5.50 19.34 -19.92
CA LEU A 317 -6.29 18.48 -19.03
C LEU A 317 -7.67 18.20 -19.63
N SER A 318 -8.15 16.98 -19.49
CA SER A 318 -9.55 16.67 -19.69
C SER A 318 -10.41 17.33 -18.59
N PRO A 319 -11.74 17.51 -18.81
CA PRO A 319 -12.63 18.05 -17.78
C PRO A 319 -12.59 17.26 -16.46
N ALA A 320 -12.44 15.94 -16.53
CA ALA A 320 -12.34 15.09 -15.34
C ALA A 320 -11.04 15.30 -14.57
N GLU A 321 -9.90 15.42 -15.26
CA GLU A 321 -8.60 15.73 -14.63
C GLU A 321 -8.59 17.12 -14.03
N ALA A 322 -9.16 18.11 -14.74
CA ALA A 322 -9.28 19.49 -14.23
C ALA A 322 -10.12 19.55 -12.95
N GLU A 323 -11.17 18.72 -12.84
CA GLU A 323 -11.99 18.61 -11.64
C GLU A 323 -11.17 18.07 -10.45
N GLN A 324 -10.36 17.01 -10.67
CA GLN A 324 -9.50 16.44 -9.62
C GLN A 324 -8.37 17.38 -9.19
N LEU A 325 -7.95 18.29 -10.05
CA LEU A 325 -6.91 19.29 -9.75
C LEU A 325 -7.46 20.58 -9.13
N LYS A 326 -8.77 20.69 -8.95
CA LYS A 326 -9.35 21.82 -8.19
C LYS A 326 -8.78 21.85 -6.77
N PRO A 327 -8.77 23.02 -6.13
CA PRO A 327 -8.35 23.14 -4.74
C PRO A 327 -9.04 22.09 -3.86
N SER A 328 -8.26 21.44 -3.02
CA SER A 328 -8.75 20.45 -2.08
C SER A 328 -9.76 21.04 -1.11
N ALA A 329 -10.70 20.24 -0.62
CA ALA A 329 -11.61 20.69 0.42
C ALA A 329 -10.81 21.21 1.63
N PRO A 330 -11.21 22.33 2.24
CA PRO A 330 -10.47 22.89 3.36
C PRO A 330 -10.44 21.90 4.52
N ILE A 331 -9.26 21.72 5.09
CA ILE A 331 -9.01 20.96 6.31
C ILE A 331 -8.31 21.88 7.31
N GLY A 332 -8.62 21.74 8.59
CA GLY A 332 -7.95 22.51 9.64
C GLY A 332 -6.45 22.22 9.68
N ALA A 333 -5.63 23.26 9.85
CA ALA A 333 -4.16 23.15 9.82
C ALA A 333 -3.62 22.07 10.77
N VAL A 334 -4.21 21.94 11.96
CA VAL A 334 -3.80 20.93 12.96
C VAL A 334 -4.09 19.53 12.46
N ALA A 335 -5.27 19.28 11.89
CA ALA A 335 -5.62 17.97 11.33
C ALA A 335 -4.69 17.63 10.15
N TYR A 336 -4.40 18.60 9.29
CA TYR A 336 -3.51 18.39 8.16
C TYR A 336 -2.06 18.13 8.59
N GLU A 337 -1.58 18.80 9.63
CA GLU A 337 -0.27 18.50 10.21
C GLU A 337 -0.18 17.06 10.73
N TYR A 338 -1.20 16.58 11.47
CA TYR A 338 -1.25 15.18 11.91
C TYR A 338 -1.26 14.22 10.73
N TYR A 339 -2.00 14.52 9.65
CA TYR A 339 -1.98 13.73 8.43
C TYR A 339 -0.57 13.65 7.83
N LEU A 340 0.11 14.78 7.62
CA LEU A 340 1.47 14.82 7.06
C LEU A 340 2.49 14.09 7.93
N ARG A 341 2.38 14.20 9.25
CA ARG A 341 3.21 13.42 10.19
C ARG A 341 2.97 11.93 10.07
N GLY A 342 1.71 11.52 9.93
CA GLY A 342 1.37 10.12 9.70
C GLY A 342 1.95 9.56 8.41
N VAL A 343 1.91 10.32 7.32
CA VAL A 343 2.52 9.95 6.03
C VAL A 343 4.05 9.82 6.16
N ASP A 344 4.70 10.75 6.83
CA ASP A 344 6.15 10.71 7.05
C ASP A 344 6.57 9.51 7.92
N LEU A 345 5.86 9.23 9.00
CA LEU A 345 6.12 8.09 9.88
C LEU A 345 5.92 6.76 9.16
N TYR A 346 4.85 6.65 8.35
CA TYR A 346 4.63 5.46 7.54
C TYR A 346 5.82 5.17 6.61
N SER A 347 6.36 6.18 5.95
CA SER A 347 7.50 6.01 5.05
C SER A 347 8.78 5.57 5.76
N ARG A 348 8.89 5.85 7.05
CA ARG A 348 9.98 5.39 7.92
C ARG A 348 9.72 4.02 8.56
N ASN A 349 8.66 3.32 8.14
CA ASN A 349 8.19 2.05 8.70
C ASN A 349 7.76 2.10 10.19
N ASP A 350 7.47 3.29 10.71
CA ASP A 350 6.89 3.45 12.05
C ASP A 350 5.35 3.45 11.95
N PHE A 351 4.80 2.25 11.68
CA PHE A 351 3.39 2.09 11.36
C PHE A 351 2.48 2.42 12.53
N ARG A 352 2.90 2.14 13.76
CA ARG A 352 2.09 2.41 14.97
C ARG A 352 1.96 3.91 15.23
N MET A 353 3.06 4.64 15.15
CA MET A 353 3.02 6.09 15.29
C MET A 353 2.28 6.75 14.12
N ALA A 354 2.42 6.19 12.89
CA ALA A 354 1.63 6.65 11.75
C ALA A 354 0.12 6.49 11.99
N ILE A 355 -0.32 5.34 12.51
CA ILE A 355 -1.72 5.10 12.90
C ILE A 355 -2.19 6.16 13.90
N MET A 356 -1.45 6.39 14.97
CA MET A 356 -1.83 7.38 16.00
C MET A 356 -2.00 8.78 15.43
N MET A 357 -1.07 9.22 14.58
CA MET A 357 -1.15 10.55 13.95
C MET A 357 -2.36 10.63 13.01
N LEU A 358 -2.59 9.59 12.21
CA LEU A 358 -3.71 9.55 11.26
C LEU A 358 -5.06 9.41 11.96
N GLU A 359 -5.17 8.65 13.05
CA GLU A 359 -6.37 8.59 13.88
C GLU A 359 -6.70 9.97 14.48
N LYS A 360 -5.67 10.69 14.96
CA LYS A 360 -5.85 12.05 15.47
C LYS A 360 -6.29 13.03 14.37
N SER A 361 -5.73 12.92 13.18
CA SER A 361 -6.18 13.69 12.01
C SER A 361 -7.66 13.39 11.68
N ALA A 362 -8.05 12.10 11.65
CA ALA A 362 -9.41 11.66 11.35
C ALA A 362 -10.43 12.05 12.44
N GLU A 363 -10.01 12.12 13.71
CA GLU A 363 -10.83 12.60 14.83
C GLU A 363 -11.16 14.10 14.67
N ILE A 364 -10.15 14.91 14.32
CA ILE A 364 -10.32 16.36 14.16
C ILE A 364 -11.09 16.68 12.88
N GLU A 365 -10.75 16.01 11.77
CA GLU A 365 -11.36 16.26 10.45
C GLU A 365 -11.79 14.94 9.79
N PRO A 366 -12.96 14.41 10.15
CA PRO A 366 -13.43 13.10 9.69
C PRO A 366 -13.81 13.05 8.19
N ASN A 367 -13.85 14.20 7.51
CA ASN A 367 -14.26 14.30 6.12
C ASN A 367 -13.09 14.41 5.13
N TYR A 368 -11.86 14.33 5.59
CA TYR A 368 -10.69 14.34 4.72
C TYR A 368 -10.32 12.92 4.26
N ALA A 369 -10.70 12.58 3.03
CA ALA A 369 -10.62 11.21 2.49
C ALA A 369 -9.20 10.61 2.50
N LEU A 370 -8.16 11.43 2.23
CA LEU A 370 -6.76 10.96 2.22
C LEU A 370 -6.30 10.47 3.60
N THR A 371 -6.74 11.09 4.69
CA THR A 371 -6.44 10.58 6.04
C THR A 371 -6.91 9.13 6.20
N TRP A 372 -8.13 8.83 5.77
CA TRP A 372 -8.68 7.47 5.86
C TRP A 372 -7.95 6.47 4.96
N ALA A 373 -7.54 6.89 3.74
CA ALA A 373 -6.76 6.04 2.85
C ALA A 373 -5.41 5.66 3.45
N HIS A 374 -4.67 6.64 3.99
CA HIS A 374 -3.37 6.40 4.63
C HIS A 374 -3.50 5.68 5.97
N LEU A 375 -4.56 5.92 6.73
CA LEU A 375 -4.87 5.17 7.96
C LEU A 375 -5.10 3.69 7.63
N GLY A 376 -5.91 3.40 6.61
CA GLY A 376 -6.11 2.03 6.12
C GLY A 376 -4.79 1.37 5.71
N ARG A 377 -3.93 2.09 4.97
CA ARG A 377 -2.59 1.62 4.58
C ARG A 377 -1.71 1.29 5.79
N SER A 378 -1.75 2.15 6.81
CA SER A 378 -0.98 1.95 8.04
C SER A 378 -1.49 0.75 8.85
N TYR A 379 -2.81 0.55 8.94
CA TYR A 379 -3.39 -0.66 9.53
C TYR A 379 -3.03 -1.93 8.75
N THR A 380 -3.00 -1.88 7.41
CA THR A 380 -2.58 -3.01 6.58
C THR A 380 -1.12 -3.38 6.86
N ALA A 381 -0.25 -2.38 6.96
CA ALA A 381 1.17 -2.60 7.26
C ALA A 381 1.36 -3.16 8.68
N ASP A 382 0.68 -2.62 9.69
CA ASP A 382 0.72 -3.14 11.07
C ASP A 382 0.22 -4.60 11.14
N ALA A 383 -0.86 -4.94 10.38
CA ALA A 383 -1.35 -6.30 10.29
C ALA A 383 -0.33 -7.26 9.69
N SER A 384 0.41 -6.82 8.66
CA SER A 384 1.34 -7.65 7.90
C SER A 384 2.70 -7.80 8.57
N PHE A 385 3.23 -6.72 9.18
CA PHE A 385 4.60 -6.66 9.69
C PHE A 385 4.69 -6.70 11.22
N GLU A 386 3.68 -6.16 11.95
CA GLU A 386 3.73 -5.91 13.39
C GLU A 386 2.81 -6.84 14.22
N LEU A 387 2.29 -7.93 13.65
CA LEU A 387 1.43 -8.90 14.35
C LEU A 387 0.00 -8.42 14.67
N GLY A 388 -0.47 -7.31 14.08
CA GLY A 388 -1.82 -6.77 14.32
C GLY A 388 -2.97 -7.69 13.91
N GLY A 389 -2.72 -8.63 13.00
CA GLY A 389 -3.64 -9.71 12.65
C GLY A 389 -4.96 -9.26 12.01
N ARG A 390 -6.01 -10.09 12.17
CA ARG A 390 -7.31 -9.88 11.50
C ARG A 390 -8.02 -8.59 11.90
N GLU A 391 -7.80 -8.12 13.12
CA GLU A 391 -8.44 -6.89 13.59
C GLU A 391 -7.96 -5.68 12.80
N GLN A 392 -6.67 -5.56 12.60
CA GLN A 392 -6.09 -4.47 11.82
C GLN A 392 -6.52 -4.52 10.35
N TYR A 393 -6.64 -5.71 9.75
CA TYR A 393 -7.22 -5.84 8.40
C TYR A 393 -8.67 -5.37 8.32
N ARG A 394 -9.49 -5.63 9.37
CA ARG A 394 -10.87 -5.10 9.42
C ARG A 394 -10.89 -3.58 9.55
N LYS A 395 -10.04 -3.02 10.41
CA LYS A 395 -9.89 -1.57 10.54
C LYS A 395 -9.41 -0.94 9.23
N ALA A 396 -8.44 -1.56 8.55
CA ALA A 396 -7.96 -1.12 7.24
C ALA A 396 -9.08 -1.07 6.21
N GLN A 397 -9.87 -2.13 6.09
CA GLN A 397 -10.99 -2.18 5.17
C GLN A 397 -12.00 -1.07 5.45
N SER A 398 -12.39 -0.90 6.72
CA SER A 398 -13.35 0.15 7.12
C SER A 398 -12.83 1.56 6.79
N ALA A 399 -11.52 1.79 6.99
CA ALA A 399 -10.89 3.07 6.64
C ALA A 399 -10.91 3.33 5.12
N TYR A 400 -10.59 2.33 4.29
CA TYR A 400 -10.68 2.45 2.83
C TYR A 400 -12.12 2.67 2.35
N GLU A 401 -13.09 1.96 2.92
CA GLU A 401 -14.52 2.16 2.62
C GLU A 401 -14.95 3.59 2.95
N LYS A 402 -14.50 4.13 4.08
CA LYS A 402 -14.75 5.53 4.46
C LYS A 402 -14.08 6.51 3.49
N ALA A 403 -12.83 6.27 3.10
CA ALA A 403 -12.13 7.09 2.10
C ALA A 403 -12.89 7.13 0.76
N LEU A 404 -13.32 5.97 0.26
CA LEU A 404 -14.06 5.86 -0.99
C LEU A 404 -15.49 6.39 -0.91
N ALA A 405 -16.13 6.35 0.27
CA ALA A 405 -17.43 6.99 0.49
C ALA A 405 -17.33 8.51 0.43
N LEU A 406 -16.22 9.09 0.93
CA LEU A 406 -15.95 10.52 0.89
C LEU A 406 -15.50 10.98 -0.51
N GLN A 407 -14.64 10.22 -1.16
CA GLN A 407 -14.11 10.51 -2.49
C GLN A 407 -14.05 9.24 -3.36
N PRO A 408 -15.12 8.91 -4.10
CA PRO A 408 -15.19 7.65 -4.86
C PRO A 408 -14.10 7.49 -5.93
N ALA A 409 -13.56 8.58 -6.46
CA ALA A 409 -12.52 8.56 -7.49
C ALA A 409 -11.08 8.46 -6.92
N GLN A 410 -10.91 8.35 -5.59
CA GLN A 410 -9.59 8.36 -4.97
C GLN A 410 -8.75 7.14 -5.38
N ILE A 411 -7.65 7.41 -6.10
CA ILE A 411 -6.79 6.36 -6.68
C ILE A 411 -6.10 5.57 -5.57
N GLU A 412 -5.51 6.24 -4.59
CA GLU A 412 -4.77 5.64 -3.48
C GLU A 412 -5.63 4.66 -2.68
N ALA A 413 -6.84 5.07 -2.30
CA ALA A 413 -7.75 4.19 -1.57
C ALA A 413 -8.13 2.95 -2.38
N ARG A 414 -8.30 3.08 -3.71
CA ARG A 414 -8.57 1.94 -4.60
C ARG A 414 -7.38 1.00 -4.71
N ILE A 415 -6.16 1.53 -4.84
CA ILE A 415 -4.92 0.74 -4.87
C ILE A 415 -4.78 -0.06 -3.58
N TYR A 416 -4.83 0.62 -2.43
CA TYR A 416 -4.59 -0.01 -1.14
C TYR A 416 -5.70 -1.02 -0.77
N MET A 417 -6.96 -0.70 -1.07
CA MET A 417 -8.07 -1.62 -0.86
C MET A 417 -7.98 -2.85 -1.77
N ALA A 418 -7.57 -2.67 -3.03
CA ALA A 418 -7.37 -3.78 -3.96
C ALA A 418 -6.22 -4.68 -3.53
N ASN A 419 -5.12 -4.12 -3.02
CA ASN A 419 -4.03 -4.88 -2.43
C ASN A 419 -4.52 -5.70 -1.23
N LEU A 420 -5.23 -5.07 -0.27
CA LEU A 420 -5.85 -5.78 0.85
C LEU A 420 -6.78 -6.92 0.39
N PHE A 421 -7.59 -6.70 -0.63
CA PHE A 421 -8.47 -7.74 -1.17
C PHE A 421 -7.68 -8.88 -1.81
N THR A 422 -6.59 -8.59 -2.49
CA THR A 422 -5.71 -9.62 -3.06
C THR A 422 -5.08 -10.46 -1.96
N ASP A 423 -4.46 -9.84 -0.95
CA ASP A 423 -3.80 -10.50 0.17
C ASP A 423 -4.76 -11.33 1.04
N THR A 424 -6.03 -10.95 1.05
CA THR A 424 -7.09 -11.67 1.77
C THR A 424 -7.95 -12.57 0.87
N GLY A 425 -7.48 -12.86 -0.37
CA GLY A 425 -8.07 -13.84 -1.26
C GLY A 425 -9.36 -13.43 -1.98
N ARG A 426 -9.62 -12.13 -2.08
CA ARG A 426 -10.82 -11.55 -2.68
C ARG A 426 -10.51 -10.82 -3.99
N VAL A 427 -9.75 -11.48 -4.87
CA VAL A 427 -9.29 -10.90 -6.15
C VAL A 427 -10.45 -10.47 -7.06
N GLU A 428 -11.61 -11.11 -6.94
CA GLU A 428 -12.84 -10.75 -7.65
C GLU A 428 -13.41 -9.37 -7.24
N GLN A 429 -12.98 -8.84 -6.09
CA GLN A 429 -13.29 -7.49 -5.62
C GLN A 429 -12.15 -6.51 -5.96
N ALA A 430 -10.90 -6.96 -5.96
CA ALA A 430 -9.73 -6.15 -6.29
C ALA A 430 -9.72 -5.68 -7.75
N ILE A 431 -9.95 -6.60 -8.69
CA ILE A 431 -9.86 -6.35 -10.14
C ILE A 431 -10.77 -5.19 -10.59
N PRO A 432 -12.07 -5.13 -10.22
CA PRO A 432 -12.93 -4.01 -10.60
C PRO A 432 -12.45 -2.66 -10.11
N LEU A 433 -11.95 -2.57 -8.88
CA LEU A 433 -11.43 -1.32 -8.30
C LEU A 433 -10.26 -0.77 -9.12
N LEU A 434 -9.33 -1.65 -9.50
CA LEU A 434 -8.14 -1.27 -10.27
C LEU A 434 -8.49 -0.91 -11.72
N ARG A 435 -9.37 -1.70 -12.38
CA ARG A 435 -9.84 -1.40 -13.73
C ARG A 435 -10.59 -0.08 -13.80
N GLU A 436 -11.38 0.25 -12.78
CA GLU A 436 -12.08 1.53 -12.73
C GLU A 436 -11.12 2.70 -12.52
N ALA A 437 -10.11 2.54 -11.66
CA ALA A 437 -9.08 3.56 -11.47
C ALA A 437 -8.23 3.79 -12.74
N LEU A 438 -7.94 2.72 -13.50
CA LEU A 438 -7.24 2.82 -14.79
C LEU A 438 -8.02 3.57 -15.88
N LYS A 439 -9.37 3.69 -15.78
CA LYS A 439 -10.13 4.58 -16.67
C LYS A 439 -9.84 6.05 -16.40
N THR A 440 -9.54 6.40 -15.15
CA THR A 440 -9.16 7.77 -14.76
C THR A 440 -7.73 8.08 -15.21
N ASN A 441 -6.78 7.21 -14.88
CA ASN A 441 -5.39 7.36 -15.33
C ASN A 441 -4.82 6.05 -15.89
N PRO A 442 -4.85 5.84 -17.23
CA PRO A 442 -4.31 4.64 -17.87
C PRO A 442 -2.77 4.54 -17.84
N ASN A 443 -2.08 5.60 -17.42
CA ASN A 443 -0.61 5.67 -17.32
C ASN A 443 -0.10 5.64 -15.88
N HIS A 444 -0.93 5.23 -14.92
CA HIS A 444 -0.54 5.06 -13.54
C HIS A 444 0.14 3.70 -13.33
N ALA A 445 1.45 3.69 -13.15
CA ALA A 445 2.25 2.47 -13.08
C ALA A 445 1.80 1.51 -11.97
N GLU A 446 1.54 2.03 -10.77
CA GLU A 446 1.16 1.21 -9.62
C GLU A 446 -0.19 0.51 -9.80
N LEU A 447 -1.17 1.14 -10.49
CA LEU A 447 -2.44 0.50 -10.82
C LEU A 447 -2.25 -0.75 -11.71
N HIS A 448 -1.37 -0.65 -12.73
CA HIS A 448 -1.03 -1.79 -13.57
C HIS A 448 -0.32 -2.88 -12.79
N TRP A 449 0.56 -2.50 -11.86
CA TRP A 449 1.30 -3.43 -11.02
C TRP A 449 0.37 -4.23 -10.11
N GLU A 450 -0.52 -3.55 -9.37
CA GLU A 450 -1.51 -4.19 -8.51
C GLU A 450 -2.50 -5.06 -9.31
N LEU A 451 -2.87 -4.63 -10.50
CA LEU A 451 -3.71 -5.44 -11.38
C LEU A 451 -3.02 -6.75 -11.80
N GLY A 452 -1.72 -6.67 -12.14
CA GLY A 452 -0.90 -7.85 -12.42
C GLY A 452 -0.79 -8.77 -11.20
N TYR A 453 -0.64 -8.20 -10.01
CA TYR A 453 -0.63 -8.92 -8.74
C TYR A 453 -1.94 -9.69 -8.51
N ALA A 454 -3.09 -9.03 -8.65
CA ALA A 454 -4.41 -9.65 -8.51
C ALA A 454 -4.67 -10.75 -9.56
N TYR A 455 -4.27 -10.52 -10.80
CA TYR A 455 -4.42 -11.53 -11.87
C TYR A 455 -3.64 -12.81 -11.58
N ARG A 456 -2.42 -12.70 -11.03
CA ARG A 456 -1.59 -13.85 -10.69
C ARG A 456 -2.24 -14.75 -9.66
N PHE A 457 -2.85 -14.18 -8.62
CA PHE A 457 -3.54 -14.95 -7.57
C PHE A 457 -4.69 -15.80 -8.13
N GLY A 458 -5.39 -15.29 -9.13
CA GLY A 458 -6.45 -16.00 -9.81
C GLY A 458 -6.02 -16.89 -10.99
N GLY A 459 -4.72 -16.91 -11.31
CA GLY A 459 -4.17 -17.75 -12.39
C GLY A 459 -4.29 -17.16 -13.80
N MET A 460 -4.61 -15.87 -13.97
CA MET A 460 -4.54 -15.16 -15.25
C MET A 460 -3.09 -14.71 -15.49
N LEU A 461 -2.21 -15.69 -15.77
CA LEU A 461 -0.76 -15.48 -15.74
C LEU A 461 -0.26 -14.58 -16.87
N ASN A 462 -0.78 -14.75 -18.11
CA ASN A 462 -0.40 -13.92 -19.24
C ASN A 462 -0.83 -12.46 -19.05
N GLU A 463 -2.04 -12.25 -18.53
CA GLU A 463 -2.58 -10.93 -18.20
C GLU A 463 -1.81 -10.29 -17.04
N SER A 464 -1.39 -11.10 -16.05
CA SER A 464 -0.51 -10.67 -14.96
C SER A 464 0.80 -10.13 -15.49
N VAL A 465 1.49 -10.91 -16.32
CA VAL A 465 2.77 -10.51 -16.92
C VAL A 465 2.59 -9.24 -17.77
N SER A 466 1.57 -9.21 -18.64
CA SER A 466 1.31 -8.03 -19.49
C SER A 466 1.06 -6.75 -18.67
N ALA A 467 0.31 -6.86 -17.56
CA ALA A 467 0.05 -5.72 -16.68
C ALA A 467 1.33 -5.26 -15.96
N CYS A 468 2.16 -6.19 -15.46
CA CYS A 468 3.43 -5.88 -14.81
C CYS A 468 4.45 -5.30 -15.78
N GLU A 469 4.52 -5.79 -17.02
CA GLU A 469 5.36 -5.22 -18.08
C GLU A 469 4.93 -3.78 -18.41
N ARG A 470 3.60 -3.54 -18.49
CA ARG A 470 3.08 -2.18 -18.68
C ARG A 470 3.47 -1.26 -17.52
N ALA A 471 3.37 -1.74 -16.29
CA ALA A 471 3.79 -0.99 -15.11
C ALA A 471 5.27 -0.59 -15.20
N ARG A 472 6.16 -1.54 -15.54
CA ARG A 472 7.61 -1.31 -15.68
C ARG A 472 7.96 -0.42 -16.87
N ALA A 473 7.21 -0.50 -17.96
CA ALA A 473 7.39 0.40 -19.10
C ALA A 473 7.06 1.86 -18.71
N LEU A 474 6.09 2.05 -17.84
CA LEU A 474 5.73 3.36 -17.27
C LEU A 474 6.74 3.79 -16.20
N ASP A 475 7.05 2.92 -15.26
CA ASP A 475 8.00 3.16 -14.18
C ASP A 475 8.91 1.94 -13.93
N PRO A 476 10.18 1.96 -14.41
CA PRO A 476 11.13 0.88 -14.17
C PRO A 476 11.42 0.60 -12.68
N GLY A 477 11.19 1.60 -11.82
CA GLY A 477 11.40 1.50 -10.37
C GLY A 477 10.18 1.02 -9.58
N VAL A 478 9.03 0.74 -10.24
CA VAL A 478 7.80 0.37 -9.56
C VAL A 478 7.98 -0.92 -8.76
N LYS A 479 7.82 -0.82 -7.45
CA LYS A 479 7.81 -1.97 -6.50
C LYS A 479 8.85 -3.06 -6.82
N LEU A 480 10.11 -2.68 -7.00
CA LEU A 480 11.20 -3.60 -7.37
C LEU A 480 11.31 -4.83 -6.47
N ASN A 481 11.04 -4.69 -5.18
CA ASN A 481 11.12 -5.76 -4.18
C ASN A 481 9.76 -6.45 -3.96
N SER A 482 9.03 -6.73 -5.02
CA SER A 482 7.69 -7.34 -4.93
C SER A 482 7.63 -8.62 -5.76
N SER A 483 6.70 -9.51 -5.39
CA SER A 483 6.49 -10.81 -6.04
C SER A 483 5.67 -10.75 -7.33
N ALA A 484 5.25 -9.56 -7.81
CA ALA A 484 4.34 -9.48 -8.96
C ALA A 484 4.92 -10.09 -10.24
N LEU A 485 6.24 -10.05 -10.41
CA LEU A 485 6.94 -10.68 -11.54
C LEU A 485 6.98 -12.22 -11.49
N ASN A 486 6.53 -12.82 -10.40
CA ASN A 486 6.38 -14.29 -10.32
C ASN A 486 5.45 -14.86 -11.40
N GLY A 487 4.72 -14.03 -12.13
CA GLY A 487 3.98 -14.44 -13.32
C GLY A 487 4.87 -15.17 -14.34
N TYR A 488 6.09 -14.70 -14.58
CA TYR A 488 7.06 -15.39 -15.42
C TYR A 488 7.48 -16.76 -14.86
N LEU A 489 7.76 -16.80 -13.54
CA LEU A 489 8.09 -18.05 -12.85
C LEU A 489 6.98 -19.10 -13.02
N TYR A 490 5.73 -18.65 -12.88
CA TYR A 490 4.55 -19.52 -12.95
C TYR A 490 4.15 -19.91 -14.38
N LEU A 491 4.65 -19.20 -15.38
CA LEU A 491 4.55 -19.57 -16.80
C LEU A 491 5.69 -20.48 -17.26
N GLY A 492 6.66 -20.80 -16.39
CA GLY A 492 7.85 -21.56 -16.78
C GLY A 492 8.89 -20.74 -17.55
N GLU A 493 8.74 -19.41 -17.64
CA GLU A 493 9.68 -18.52 -18.32
C GLU A 493 10.84 -18.11 -17.39
N TYR A 494 11.59 -19.10 -16.89
CA TYR A 494 12.56 -18.93 -15.80
C TYR A 494 13.69 -17.95 -16.13
N ASP A 495 14.18 -17.93 -17.37
CA ASP A 495 15.23 -16.98 -17.79
C ASP A 495 14.73 -15.53 -17.75
N LYS A 496 13.51 -15.27 -18.22
CA LYS A 496 12.90 -13.95 -18.14
C LYS A 496 12.63 -13.54 -16.68
N PHE A 497 12.20 -14.51 -15.87
CA PHE A 497 12.01 -14.28 -14.44
C PHE A 497 13.31 -13.83 -13.78
N LEU A 498 14.41 -14.57 -13.94
CA LEU A 498 15.71 -14.24 -13.37
C LEU A 498 16.26 -12.90 -13.87
N GLN A 499 16.10 -12.60 -15.17
CA GLN A 499 16.47 -11.31 -15.75
C GLN A 499 15.62 -10.15 -15.23
N SER A 500 14.39 -10.42 -14.81
CA SER A 500 13.45 -9.41 -14.28
C SER A 500 13.74 -9.01 -12.84
N LEU A 501 14.46 -9.85 -12.08
CA LEU A 501 14.80 -9.56 -10.70
C LEU A 501 15.82 -8.42 -10.60
N PRO A 502 15.73 -7.58 -9.54
CA PRO A 502 16.77 -6.59 -9.25
C PRO A 502 18.15 -7.22 -9.14
N GLN A 503 19.14 -6.57 -9.73
CA GLN A 503 20.55 -7.00 -9.68
C GLN A 503 21.19 -6.56 -8.36
N THR A 504 20.70 -7.10 -7.24
CA THR A 504 21.23 -6.85 -5.90
C THR A 504 21.41 -8.16 -5.15
N ASN A 505 22.40 -8.22 -4.29
CA ASN A 505 22.64 -9.36 -3.41
C ASN A 505 22.29 -9.06 -1.94
N ASP A 506 21.85 -7.84 -1.62
CA ASP A 506 21.69 -7.38 -0.24
C ASP A 506 20.24 -7.44 0.24
N VAL A 507 19.35 -8.15 -0.49
CA VAL A 507 17.93 -8.25 -0.18
C VAL A 507 17.52 -9.72 -0.11
N ALA A 508 17.23 -10.20 1.09
CA ALA A 508 16.83 -11.58 1.38
C ALA A 508 15.68 -12.06 0.49
N PHE A 509 14.66 -11.23 0.28
CA PHE A 509 13.51 -11.53 -0.56
C PHE A 509 13.92 -11.81 -2.02
N ILE A 510 14.84 -11.04 -2.57
CA ILE A 510 15.31 -11.20 -3.96
C ILE A 510 16.16 -12.48 -4.08
N SER A 511 17.06 -12.73 -3.12
CA SER A 511 17.86 -13.96 -3.08
C SER A 511 16.98 -15.20 -2.99
N PHE A 512 15.92 -15.18 -2.20
CA PHE A 512 14.93 -16.27 -2.14
C PHE A 512 14.29 -16.56 -3.51
N TYR A 513 13.81 -15.54 -4.21
CA TYR A 513 13.20 -15.75 -5.53
C TYR A 513 14.21 -16.12 -6.61
N ARG A 514 15.45 -15.65 -6.51
CA ARG A 514 16.53 -16.14 -7.38
C ARG A 514 16.76 -17.63 -7.18
N GLY A 515 16.82 -18.08 -5.93
CA GLY A 515 16.91 -19.52 -5.61
C GLY A 515 15.77 -20.33 -6.22
N PHE A 516 14.52 -19.83 -6.23
CA PHE A 516 13.42 -20.50 -6.92
C PHE A 516 13.63 -20.57 -8.43
N GLY A 517 14.04 -19.49 -9.07
CA GLY A 517 14.34 -19.48 -10.51
C GLY A 517 15.41 -20.49 -10.89
N GLU A 518 16.51 -20.54 -10.13
CA GLU A 518 17.59 -21.50 -10.34
C GLU A 518 17.15 -22.94 -10.08
N TYR A 519 16.35 -23.17 -9.03
CA TYR A 519 15.79 -24.48 -8.72
C TYR A 519 14.95 -25.04 -9.88
N TYR A 520 14.05 -24.24 -10.45
CA TYR A 520 13.23 -24.66 -11.59
C TYR A 520 14.03 -24.86 -12.88
N LYS A 521 15.24 -24.30 -12.97
CA LYS A 521 16.20 -24.58 -14.03
C LYS A 521 17.05 -25.82 -13.78
N ASN A 522 16.80 -26.55 -12.70
CA ASN A 522 17.60 -27.69 -12.22
C ASN A 522 19.05 -27.34 -11.83
N ASN A 523 19.29 -26.07 -11.43
CA ASN A 523 20.58 -25.61 -10.91
C ASN A 523 20.62 -25.71 -9.38
N ASP A 524 20.47 -26.93 -8.86
CA ASP A 524 20.29 -27.19 -7.42
C ASP A 524 21.38 -26.56 -6.53
N GLN A 525 22.63 -26.59 -6.99
CA GLN A 525 23.74 -26.02 -6.23
C GLN A 525 23.60 -24.48 -6.09
N GLN A 526 23.26 -23.79 -7.18
CA GLN A 526 23.06 -22.34 -7.14
C GLN A 526 21.80 -21.99 -6.35
N ALA A 527 20.73 -22.76 -6.53
CA ALA A 527 19.49 -22.60 -5.78
C ALA A 527 19.74 -22.70 -4.26
N ALA A 528 20.48 -23.72 -3.81
CA ALA A 528 20.83 -23.86 -2.40
C ALA A 528 21.66 -22.68 -1.89
N THR A 529 22.61 -22.20 -2.69
CA THR A 529 23.45 -21.04 -2.34
C THR A 529 22.58 -19.79 -2.17
N ASP A 530 21.67 -19.50 -3.10
CA ASP A 530 20.78 -18.33 -3.04
C ASP A 530 19.78 -18.42 -1.88
N PHE A 531 19.25 -19.62 -1.59
CA PHE A 531 18.38 -19.87 -0.44
C PHE A 531 19.10 -19.67 0.90
N ASP A 532 20.32 -20.19 1.03
CA ASP A 532 21.13 -20.02 2.23
C ASP A 532 21.49 -18.56 2.43
N HIS A 533 21.87 -17.86 1.35
CA HIS A 533 22.16 -16.43 1.40
C HIS A 533 20.94 -15.59 1.81
N ALA A 534 19.74 -15.92 1.33
CA ALA A 534 18.50 -15.29 1.78
C ALA A 534 18.32 -15.42 3.30
N PHE A 535 18.61 -16.62 3.84
CA PHE A 535 18.48 -16.87 5.28
C PHE A 535 19.58 -16.19 6.11
N GLU A 536 20.79 -16.04 5.57
CA GLU A 536 21.87 -15.28 6.21
C GLU A 536 21.54 -13.79 6.30
N LEU A 537 20.93 -13.22 5.25
CA LEU A 537 20.54 -11.81 5.22
C LEU A 537 19.40 -11.50 6.19
N ASP A 538 18.38 -12.34 6.26
CA ASP A 538 17.26 -12.17 7.18
C ASP A 538 16.63 -13.51 7.59
N PRO A 539 17.08 -14.11 8.69
CA PRO A 539 16.52 -15.37 9.20
C PRO A 539 15.10 -15.21 9.77
N SER A 540 14.62 -14.00 9.98
CA SER A 540 13.26 -13.73 10.45
C SER A 540 12.23 -13.73 9.31
N LEU A 541 12.66 -13.48 8.08
CA LEU A 541 11.82 -13.45 6.89
C LEU A 541 11.25 -14.85 6.59
N LEU A 542 9.92 -14.93 6.45
CA LEU A 542 9.23 -16.20 6.16
C LEU A 542 9.76 -16.88 4.89
N GLN A 543 9.93 -16.10 3.81
CA GLN A 543 10.46 -16.59 2.54
C GLN A 543 11.88 -17.16 2.69
N ALA A 544 12.72 -16.52 3.46
CA ALA A 544 14.08 -16.99 3.73
C ALA A 544 14.08 -18.33 4.49
N LYS A 545 13.17 -18.53 5.46
CA LYS A 545 12.97 -19.82 6.15
C LYS A 545 12.50 -20.91 5.20
N ILE A 546 11.57 -20.61 4.30
CA ILE A 546 11.10 -21.56 3.28
C ILE A 546 12.28 -21.94 2.35
N GLY A 547 13.04 -20.94 1.90
CA GLY A 547 14.25 -21.17 1.10
C GLY A 547 15.26 -22.07 1.81
N LYS A 548 15.54 -21.78 3.09
CA LYS A 548 16.44 -22.61 3.90
C LYS A 548 15.96 -24.05 4.01
N ALA A 549 14.66 -24.27 4.20
CA ALA A 549 14.10 -25.63 4.22
C ALA A 549 14.28 -26.35 2.88
N LEU A 550 14.14 -25.65 1.75
CA LEU A 550 14.41 -26.20 0.42
C LEU A 550 15.91 -26.48 0.20
N SER A 551 16.81 -25.61 0.67
CA SER A 551 18.25 -25.87 0.66
C SER A 551 18.61 -27.12 1.46
N GLU A 552 18.00 -27.33 2.64
CA GLU A 552 18.18 -28.55 3.41
C GLU A 552 17.65 -29.80 2.66
N ALA A 553 16.54 -29.67 1.89
CA ALA A 553 16.03 -30.75 1.04
C ALA A 553 16.96 -31.08 -0.13
N ILE A 554 17.58 -30.09 -0.75
CA ILE A 554 18.62 -30.28 -1.78
C ILE A 554 19.82 -31.03 -1.17
N GLY A 555 20.21 -30.66 0.05
CA GLY A 555 21.31 -31.29 0.79
C GLY A 555 20.97 -32.64 1.43
N GLN A 556 19.80 -33.23 1.16
CA GLN A 556 19.32 -34.52 1.72
C GLN A 556 19.28 -34.51 3.26
N ARG A 557 18.87 -33.39 3.84
CA ARG A 557 18.74 -33.21 5.30
C ARG A 557 17.27 -32.90 5.68
N GLU A 558 16.36 -33.80 5.27
CA GLU A 558 14.91 -33.64 5.34
C GLU A 558 14.40 -33.30 6.75
N SER A 559 14.96 -33.96 7.78
CA SER A 559 14.54 -33.74 9.17
C SER A 559 14.80 -32.28 9.63
N ARG A 560 15.89 -31.66 9.16
CA ARG A 560 16.21 -30.24 9.46
C ARG A 560 15.29 -29.32 8.72
N GLY A 561 15.05 -29.58 7.44
CA GLY A 561 14.10 -28.81 6.62
C GLY A 561 12.70 -28.83 7.22
N LEU A 562 12.20 -29.99 7.63
CA LEU A 562 10.90 -30.13 8.30
C LEU A 562 10.82 -29.36 9.63
N ALA A 563 11.88 -29.34 10.42
CA ALA A 563 11.91 -28.56 11.66
C ALA A 563 11.76 -27.04 11.39
N ILE A 564 12.47 -26.53 10.38
CA ILE A 564 12.38 -25.12 9.95
C ILE A 564 10.97 -24.78 9.46
N LEU A 565 10.35 -25.67 8.66
CA LEU A 565 8.99 -25.43 8.16
C LEU A 565 7.94 -25.42 9.26
N ARG A 566 8.05 -26.31 10.25
CA ARG A 566 7.13 -26.33 11.40
C ARG A 566 7.22 -25.04 12.22
N GLU A 567 8.42 -24.51 12.42
CA GLU A 567 8.60 -23.20 13.06
C GLU A 567 7.98 -22.07 12.21
N ALA A 568 8.22 -22.08 10.90
CA ALA A 568 7.64 -21.08 9.98
C ALA A 568 6.09 -21.15 9.98
N GLU A 569 5.52 -22.35 9.99
CA GLU A 569 4.07 -22.58 10.03
C GLU A 569 3.46 -22.09 11.35
N SER A 570 4.07 -22.38 12.51
CA SER A 570 3.54 -21.93 13.82
C SER A 570 3.41 -20.42 13.88
N ARG A 571 4.36 -19.69 13.32
CA ARG A 571 4.30 -18.21 13.24
C ARG A 571 3.13 -17.69 12.39
N ILE A 572 2.77 -18.39 11.30
CA ILE A 572 1.59 -18.04 10.49
C ILE A 572 0.31 -18.32 11.28
N GLU A 573 0.26 -19.41 12.03
CA GLU A 573 -0.90 -19.75 12.86
C GLU A 573 -1.10 -18.77 14.01
N GLU A 574 -0.04 -18.35 14.67
CA GLU A 574 -0.07 -17.31 15.70
C GLU A 574 -0.60 -15.98 15.15
N ARG A 575 -0.18 -15.59 13.96
CA ARG A 575 -0.64 -14.35 13.28
C ARG A 575 -2.06 -14.46 12.73
N ARG A 576 -2.63 -15.65 12.61
CA ARG A 576 -3.98 -15.97 12.09
C ARG A 576 -4.31 -15.43 10.69
N VAL A 577 -3.38 -14.77 10.02
CA VAL A 577 -3.48 -14.32 8.64
C VAL A 577 -2.09 -14.49 8.01
N GLY A 578 -2.01 -15.32 6.98
CA GLY A 578 -0.80 -15.50 6.18
C GLY A 578 -1.10 -15.10 4.74
N ASP A 579 -0.13 -14.53 4.06
CA ASP A 579 -0.15 -14.40 2.61
C ASP A 579 -0.43 -15.79 1.99
N PRO A 580 -1.54 -15.96 1.24
CA PRO A 580 -1.90 -17.26 0.68
C PRO A 580 -0.90 -17.77 -0.36
N GLU A 581 -0.14 -16.90 -1.03
CA GLU A 581 0.97 -17.29 -1.91
C GLU A 581 2.18 -17.81 -1.11
N ALA A 582 2.54 -17.13 -0.02
CA ALA A 582 3.58 -17.64 0.88
C ALA A 582 3.17 -18.97 1.54
N THR A 583 1.88 -19.11 1.89
CA THR A 583 1.29 -20.37 2.35
C THR A 583 1.46 -21.48 1.31
N TYR A 584 1.23 -21.18 0.03
CA TYR A 584 1.47 -22.12 -1.06
C TYR A 584 2.94 -22.58 -1.12
N LYS A 585 3.90 -21.67 -0.98
CA LYS A 585 5.32 -22.01 -0.98
C LYS A 585 5.74 -22.90 0.18
N ILE A 586 5.08 -22.81 1.33
CA ILE A 586 5.25 -23.78 2.43
C ILE A 586 4.75 -25.17 2.01
N ALA A 587 3.61 -25.25 1.31
CA ALA A 587 3.10 -26.54 0.82
C ALA A 587 4.08 -27.19 -0.17
N GLN A 588 4.66 -26.38 -1.09
CA GLN A 588 5.71 -26.83 -2.00
C GLN A 588 6.92 -27.43 -1.25
N ALA A 589 7.38 -26.74 -0.21
CA ALA A 589 8.53 -27.20 0.58
C ALA A 589 8.22 -28.48 1.38
N TYR A 590 7.01 -28.62 1.97
CA TYR A 590 6.58 -29.85 2.61
C TYR A 590 6.51 -31.02 1.63
N ALA A 591 5.95 -30.81 0.42
CA ALA A 591 5.88 -31.83 -0.62
C ALA A 591 7.29 -32.30 -1.04
N ARG A 592 8.22 -31.35 -1.23
CA ARG A 592 9.63 -31.67 -1.58
C ARG A 592 10.37 -32.41 -0.46
N LEU A 593 10.01 -32.19 0.80
CA LEU A 593 10.58 -32.89 1.97
C LEU A 593 9.84 -34.18 2.32
N GLY A 594 8.85 -34.61 1.52
CA GLY A 594 8.13 -35.85 1.68
C GLY A 594 7.03 -35.88 2.75
N ASP A 595 6.72 -34.74 3.41
CA ASP A 595 5.56 -34.66 4.32
C ASP A 595 4.28 -34.29 3.52
N ASN A 596 3.77 -35.28 2.77
CA ASN A 596 2.61 -35.10 1.90
C ASN A 596 1.34 -34.68 2.67
N ASN A 597 1.19 -35.16 3.92
CA ASN A 597 0.02 -34.79 4.73
C ASN A 597 0.01 -33.29 5.07
N SER A 598 1.13 -32.76 5.53
CA SER A 598 1.28 -31.32 5.79
C SER A 598 1.17 -30.52 4.50
N ALA A 599 1.81 -30.97 3.41
CA ALA A 599 1.71 -30.33 2.10
C ALA A 599 0.26 -30.18 1.63
N LEU A 600 -0.55 -31.25 1.67
CA LEU A 600 -1.95 -31.22 1.27
C LEU A 600 -2.81 -30.32 2.17
N ARG A 601 -2.57 -30.34 3.47
CA ARG A 601 -3.29 -29.48 4.43
C ARG A 601 -3.01 -28.01 4.16
N ILE A 602 -1.75 -27.65 3.96
CA ILE A 602 -1.33 -26.27 3.71
C ILE A 602 -1.73 -25.79 2.30
N LEU A 603 -1.65 -26.66 1.29
CA LEU A 603 -2.11 -26.37 -0.08
C LEU A 603 -3.61 -26.06 -0.10
N GLN A 604 -4.42 -26.85 0.58
CA GLN A 604 -5.86 -26.62 0.71
C GLN A 604 -6.12 -25.24 1.35
N ARG A 605 -5.43 -24.93 2.45
CA ARG A 605 -5.53 -23.64 3.13
C ARG A 605 -5.15 -22.45 2.21
N SER A 606 -4.11 -22.60 1.39
CA SER A 606 -3.69 -21.60 0.42
C SER A 606 -4.81 -21.31 -0.59
N VAL A 607 -5.41 -22.36 -1.17
CA VAL A 607 -6.52 -22.23 -2.13
C VAL A 607 -7.76 -21.61 -1.48
N GLU A 608 -8.14 -22.06 -0.29
CA GLU A 608 -9.27 -21.52 0.47
C GLU A 608 -9.08 -20.03 0.80
N ASN A 609 -7.85 -19.63 1.14
CA ASN A 609 -7.49 -18.27 1.47
C ASN A 609 -7.23 -17.37 0.23
N GLY A 610 -7.34 -17.91 -0.99
CA GLY A 610 -7.43 -17.10 -2.20
C GLY A 610 -6.26 -17.09 -3.16
N PHE A 611 -5.25 -17.92 -2.95
CA PHE A 611 -4.27 -18.21 -3.99
C PHE A 611 -4.69 -19.47 -4.74
N PHE A 612 -5.31 -19.30 -5.91
CA PHE A 612 -5.86 -20.39 -6.71
C PHE A 612 -5.38 -20.35 -8.16
N SER A 613 -4.09 -20.14 -8.34
CA SER A 613 -3.41 -20.10 -9.64
C SER A 613 -3.37 -21.50 -10.28
N TYR A 614 -4.54 -22.03 -10.66
CA TYR A 614 -4.72 -23.38 -11.16
C TYR A 614 -3.78 -23.76 -12.32
N PRO A 615 -3.58 -22.92 -13.36
CA PRO A 615 -2.66 -23.25 -14.45
C PRO A 615 -1.22 -23.50 -13.97
N TYR A 616 -0.77 -22.79 -12.93
CA TYR A 616 0.54 -23.04 -12.34
C TYR A 616 0.57 -24.31 -11.50
N PHE A 617 -0.47 -24.58 -10.70
CA PHE A 617 -0.50 -25.73 -9.81
C PHE A 617 -0.40 -27.07 -10.52
N ILE A 618 -1.02 -27.17 -11.71
CA ILE A 618 -0.99 -28.41 -12.49
C ILE A 618 0.36 -28.68 -13.17
N GLU A 619 1.17 -27.63 -13.36
CA GLU A 619 2.50 -27.72 -13.99
C GLU A 619 3.66 -27.69 -12.97
N ASP A 620 3.37 -27.41 -11.70
CA ASP A 620 4.40 -27.24 -10.69
C ASP A 620 5.06 -28.57 -10.29
N PRO A 621 6.37 -28.79 -10.60
CA PRO A 621 7.06 -30.03 -10.29
C PRO A 621 7.26 -30.28 -8.79
N LEU A 622 7.23 -29.23 -7.95
CA LEU A 622 7.29 -29.39 -6.49
C LEU A 622 6.06 -30.10 -5.92
N LEU A 623 4.94 -30.13 -6.65
CA LEU A 623 3.72 -30.83 -6.28
C LEU A 623 3.62 -32.25 -6.86
N ASP A 624 4.59 -32.71 -7.66
CA ASP A 624 4.59 -34.05 -8.28
C ASP A 624 4.36 -35.20 -7.27
N PRO A 625 4.95 -35.16 -6.05
CA PRO A 625 4.69 -36.22 -5.05
C PRO A 625 3.22 -36.35 -4.64
N LEU A 626 2.42 -35.27 -4.82
CA LEU A 626 1.03 -35.21 -4.38
C LEU A 626 0.03 -35.63 -5.47
N ARG A 627 0.42 -35.69 -6.76
CA ARG A 627 -0.50 -35.81 -7.91
C ARG A 627 -1.42 -37.00 -7.87
N LYS A 628 -1.00 -38.09 -7.22
CA LYS A 628 -1.78 -39.35 -7.11
C LYS A 628 -2.72 -39.35 -5.90
N GLU A 629 -2.60 -38.40 -5.01
CA GLU A 629 -3.39 -38.30 -3.79
C GLU A 629 -4.84 -37.85 -4.10
N PRO A 630 -5.87 -38.59 -3.66
CA PRO A 630 -7.27 -38.18 -3.89
C PRO A 630 -7.59 -36.77 -3.37
N ARG A 631 -7.00 -36.40 -2.24
CA ARG A 631 -7.15 -35.07 -1.66
C ARG A 631 -6.54 -33.98 -2.54
N PHE A 632 -5.42 -34.23 -3.21
CA PHE A 632 -4.83 -33.31 -4.17
C PHE A 632 -5.79 -33.02 -5.33
N LEU A 633 -6.40 -34.06 -5.90
CA LEU A 633 -7.37 -33.92 -6.97
C LEU A 633 -8.59 -33.07 -6.56
N GLN A 634 -9.05 -33.21 -5.32
CA GLN A 634 -10.13 -32.36 -4.77
C GLN A 634 -9.71 -30.90 -4.66
N ILE A 635 -8.49 -30.63 -4.17
CA ILE A 635 -7.93 -29.28 -4.06
C ILE A 635 -7.78 -28.65 -5.45
N MET A 636 -7.27 -29.40 -6.43
CA MET A 636 -7.13 -28.93 -7.82
C MET A 636 -8.48 -28.61 -8.43
N ARG A 637 -9.51 -29.43 -8.19
CA ARG A 637 -10.87 -29.14 -8.66
C ARG A 637 -11.44 -27.84 -8.06
N MET A 638 -11.16 -27.58 -6.79
CA MET A 638 -11.58 -26.34 -6.13
C MET A 638 -10.84 -25.13 -6.74
N ALA A 639 -9.53 -25.23 -6.97
CA ALA A 639 -8.76 -24.16 -7.60
C ALA A 639 -9.22 -23.91 -9.05
N GLU A 640 -9.48 -24.96 -9.82
CA GLU A 640 -9.98 -24.90 -11.18
C GLU A 640 -11.32 -24.15 -11.27
N LEU A 641 -12.28 -24.52 -10.43
CA LEU A 641 -13.61 -23.88 -10.41
C LEU A 641 -13.50 -22.39 -10.10
N ARG A 642 -12.68 -22.00 -9.14
CA ARG A 642 -12.45 -20.58 -8.81
C ARG A 642 -11.76 -19.84 -9.95
N HIS A 643 -10.75 -20.46 -10.56
CA HIS A 643 -10.05 -19.89 -11.73
C HIS A 643 -11.02 -19.66 -12.90
N GLN A 644 -11.83 -20.66 -13.26
CA GLN A 644 -12.78 -20.57 -14.36
C GLN A 644 -13.87 -19.51 -14.10
N ALA A 645 -14.38 -19.46 -12.86
CA ALA A 645 -15.35 -18.44 -12.46
C ALA A 645 -14.79 -17.02 -12.60
N LEU A 646 -13.54 -16.82 -12.18
CA LEU A 646 -12.85 -15.53 -12.30
C LEU A 646 -12.58 -15.18 -13.77
N LYS A 647 -12.09 -16.14 -14.56
CA LYS A 647 -11.81 -15.98 -15.98
C LYS A 647 -13.08 -15.60 -16.76
N SER A 648 -14.18 -16.32 -16.56
CA SER A 648 -15.46 -16.03 -17.25
C SER A 648 -16.07 -14.69 -16.84
N ARG A 649 -15.74 -14.16 -15.67
CA ARG A 649 -16.25 -12.86 -15.19
C ARG A 649 -15.51 -11.67 -15.80
N PHE A 650 -14.23 -11.82 -16.12
CA PHE A 650 -13.38 -10.68 -16.48
C PHE A 650 -12.79 -10.78 -17.89
N PHE A 651 -12.83 -11.95 -18.53
CA PHE A 651 -12.27 -12.24 -19.85
C PHE A 651 -13.24 -13.03 -20.74
#